data_6801231be2c8cfd530df8dc6ec0baede
#
_entry.id   6801231be2c8cfd530df8dc6ec0baede
#
_cell.length_a   1.000
_cell.length_b   1.000
_cell.length_c   1.000
_cell.angle_alpha   90.00
_cell.angle_beta   90.00
_cell.angle_gamma   90.00
#
_symmetry.space_group_name_H-M   'P 1'
#
loop_
_entity.id
_entity.type
_entity.pdbx_description
1 polymer ?
#
loop_
_entity_poly.entity_id
_entity_poly.type
_entity_poly.pdbx_seq_one_letter_code
_entity_poly.pdbx_strand_id
1 'polypeptide(L)'
;MEQLLRGGEIPAVEKHAAPDPAAFPAGDPVPGPAICPGTEYDLASPILYFPVRHHSPVCAFHLKKAIEAYGPDCILVEGPENAAGLIPVLVHPETKAPAALYYSYKDKEGIVSCEKGEYKCYYPFLDYSPELVALREAAERNVPAAFIDLPYREILAAAEENRGVRKEGEKQTYNDDYLLSRSRYLGLLCERAGLRDFEEFWEKYFEMQGLLEDTPRFVHQMLTYCGLSRLHTPREELEAEGCLLRERYMAERIAAFAGQYKKILAVTGGFHTYGLGELLKKRADGGLEFLGEPVRLHRGDESLQSVYPMAYSMEAADALNGYASGMQSPGFYQQVWRRLEDGMEPGTAYDGAVLHFLAAAGRRARGKDESISVYDEICALSMARGLASLRGKKSPGLYELRDSALSSFVKGECSLSTDGPLRILSRLTTGEQTGAVCADAARPPLLADFEKQCEAFGLKIHSTAEQECTLAVFSKEKHLRLARFFYQTEFLGCGFAKKKKGSDLVNRRDPNRIREIWIYRWSAQVTAALIDASVSGGTVEEAVRSHLAARFSQCRGSREGAKLLVQSFLMGLFDEQERMGAQFAGILAGDGDFFSLSGGFSYLVMLGELADLYQVRDRMNLEKMIGACFEKILQLLPFMGNTGEEGQDECMECLRSLYQATGKEAYAGLRPVFAGALERMLEKRPINPAIEGAALGILYGCGGQESIAGRIQDTARGYIQGTEEARAGSAAFLRGLFFTARDFVFVSREFIGLIDGLLARLSPEEFMGILPQLRLAFSYFTPMETDRIAGRAAGLHGAAGKDILRRRAVSPEEYAYGQALDAYIERHRQAGMESWEEGESG
;
A
#
# COMPACT_ATOMS: atom_id res chain seq x y z
N MET A 1 -2.28 12.02 -4.65
CA MET A 1 -1.46 12.34 -5.84
C MET A 1 -2.32 12.58 -7.08
N GLU A 2 -3.41 11.83 -7.30
CA GLU A 2 -4.36 12.13 -8.40
C GLU A 2 -5.18 13.41 -8.20
N GLN A 3 -5.47 13.83 -6.97
CA GLN A 3 -6.19 15.09 -6.71
C GLN A 3 -5.36 16.35 -6.97
N LEU A 4 -4.04 16.28 -7.00
CA LEU A 4 -3.14 17.40 -7.29
C LEU A 4 -2.84 17.56 -8.79
N LEU A 5 -3.20 16.57 -9.63
CA LEU A 5 -2.90 16.56 -11.08
C LEU A 5 -4.13 16.76 -11.96
N ARG A 6 -5.34 16.83 -11.41
CA ARG A 6 -6.51 17.22 -12.18
C ARG A 6 -6.64 18.74 -12.18
N GLY A 7 -6.09 19.38 -13.21
CA GLY A 7 -6.53 20.67 -13.71
C GLY A 7 -7.98 20.58 -14.25
N GLY A 8 -8.89 20.05 -13.42
CA GLY A 8 -10.32 20.25 -13.58
C GLY A 8 -10.66 21.60 -12.99
N GLU A 9 -11.42 22.40 -13.73
CA GLU A 9 -12.04 23.63 -13.30
C GLU A 9 -12.43 23.48 -11.84
N ILE A 10 -11.86 24.34 -10.98
CA ILE A 10 -12.31 24.48 -9.60
C ILE A 10 -13.81 24.70 -9.75
N PRO A 11 -14.71 23.80 -9.24
CA PRO A 11 -16.11 24.08 -9.23
C PRO A 11 -16.23 25.42 -8.55
N ALA A 12 -16.90 26.37 -9.20
CA ALA A 12 -17.14 27.68 -8.65
C ALA A 12 -17.66 27.40 -7.23
N VAL A 13 -16.84 27.75 -6.23
CA VAL A 13 -17.25 27.69 -4.84
C VAL A 13 -18.51 28.53 -4.83
N GLU A 14 -19.68 27.91 -4.66
CA GLU A 14 -20.89 28.62 -4.34
C GLU A 14 -20.45 29.58 -3.25
N LYS A 15 -20.53 30.88 -3.54
CA LYS A 15 -20.32 31.93 -2.54
C LYS A 15 -21.40 31.68 -1.51
N HIS A 16 -21.14 30.83 -0.54
CA HIS A 16 -21.91 30.87 0.68
C HIS A 16 -21.74 32.29 1.19
N ALA A 17 -22.86 33.02 1.18
CA ALA A 17 -22.91 34.33 1.72
C ALA A 17 -22.18 34.35 3.07
N ALA A 18 -21.28 35.31 3.26
CA ALA A 18 -20.58 35.46 4.53
C ALA A 18 -21.60 35.28 5.66
N PRO A 19 -21.39 34.37 6.62
CA PRO A 19 -22.34 34.20 7.70
C PRO A 19 -22.51 35.55 8.38
N ASP A 20 -23.77 35.93 8.54
CA ASP A 20 -24.17 37.15 9.22
C ASP A 20 -23.40 37.26 10.56
N PRO A 21 -22.67 38.36 10.82
CA PRO A 21 -22.00 38.57 12.11
C PRO A 21 -22.92 38.44 13.32
N ALA A 22 -24.25 38.51 13.11
CA ALA A 22 -25.28 38.29 14.15
C ALA A 22 -25.62 36.82 14.44
N ALA A 23 -25.05 35.84 13.71
CA ALA A 23 -25.33 34.41 13.88
C ALA A 23 -24.50 33.73 15.00
N PHE A 24 -23.80 34.47 15.84
CA PHE A 24 -23.35 33.96 17.11
C PHE A 24 -24.52 34.04 18.10
N PRO A 25 -24.95 32.87 18.69
CA PRO A 25 -25.94 32.95 19.74
C PRO A 25 -25.38 33.87 20.85
N ALA A 26 -26.07 34.97 21.12
CA ALA A 26 -25.76 35.86 22.24
C ALA A 26 -26.03 35.05 23.51
N GLY A 27 -24.98 34.49 24.15
CA GLY A 27 -25.15 33.84 25.42
C GLY A 27 -24.16 32.76 25.81
N ASP A 28 -23.23 32.33 24.95
CA ASP A 28 -22.18 31.43 25.42
C ASP A 28 -21.21 32.22 26.32
N PRO A 29 -20.87 31.67 27.51
CA PRO A 29 -19.90 32.28 28.38
C PRO A 29 -18.60 32.50 27.62
N VAL A 30 -18.00 33.68 27.74
CA VAL A 30 -16.68 34.00 27.20
C VAL A 30 -15.75 32.85 27.63
N PRO A 31 -15.05 32.18 26.73
CA PRO A 31 -14.10 31.14 27.10
C PRO A 31 -13.14 31.67 28.17
N GLY A 32 -12.69 30.82 29.08
CA GLY A 32 -11.70 31.19 30.09
C GLY A 32 -10.43 31.84 29.49
N PRO A 33 -9.45 32.23 30.30
CA PRO A 33 -8.23 32.85 29.81
C PRO A 33 -7.55 31.90 28.77
N ALA A 34 -7.04 32.46 27.68
CA ALA A 34 -6.39 31.71 26.60
C ALA A 34 -5.16 30.93 27.07
N ILE A 35 -4.58 31.35 28.20
CA ILE A 35 -3.47 30.62 28.86
C ILE A 35 -3.98 30.19 30.22
N CYS A 36 -3.85 28.90 30.54
CA CYS A 36 -4.22 28.37 31.83
C CYS A 36 -3.31 28.95 32.93
N PRO A 37 -3.86 29.52 34.01
CA PRO A 37 -3.04 30.05 35.10
C PRO A 37 -2.07 29.01 35.67
N GLY A 38 -0.80 29.37 35.76
CA GLY A 38 0.27 28.50 36.26
C GLY A 38 1.04 27.76 35.16
N THR A 39 0.67 27.90 33.88
CA THR A 39 1.42 27.36 32.73
C THR A 39 2.28 28.40 32.00
N GLU A 40 2.26 29.64 32.47
CA GLU A 40 3.04 30.73 31.89
C GLU A 40 4.56 30.43 31.94
N TYR A 41 5.30 31.01 31.00
CA TYR A 41 6.76 30.87 30.97
C TYR A 41 7.41 31.61 32.15
N ASP A 42 7.72 30.88 33.22
CA ASP A 42 8.32 31.41 34.45
C ASP A 42 9.51 30.56 34.87
N LEU A 43 10.75 31.07 34.71
CA LEU A 43 11.98 30.41 35.09
C LEU A 43 12.16 30.22 36.61
N ALA A 44 11.37 30.93 37.45
CA ALA A 44 11.36 30.74 38.91
C ALA A 44 10.38 29.63 39.34
N SER A 45 9.50 29.18 38.49
CA SER A 45 8.52 28.13 38.79
C SER A 45 9.19 26.77 39.06
N PRO A 46 8.67 25.96 40.03
CA PRO A 46 9.14 24.59 40.21
C PRO A 46 8.84 23.65 38.98
N ILE A 47 7.91 24.04 38.14
CA ILE A 47 7.63 23.39 36.85
C ILE A 47 7.56 24.45 35.76
N LEU A 48 8.28 24.18 34.66
CA LEU A 48 8.18 24.93 33.43
C LEU A 48 7.50 24.06 32.40
N TYR A 49 6.33 24.46 31.91
CA TYR A 49 5.65 23.84 30.80
C TYR A 49 6.20 24.39 29.50
N PHE A 50 6.61 23.51 28.60
CA PHE A 50 7.06 23.90 27.27
C PHE A 50 6.15 23.27 26.21
N PRO A 51 5.24 24.04 25.62
CA PRO A 51 4.32 23.57 24.61
C PRO A 51 5.05 23.36 23.30
N VAL A 52 4.87 22.19 22.68
CA VAL A 52 5.46 21.88 21.37
C VAL A 52 4.39 21.55 20.34
N ARG A 53 4.70 21.77 19.06
CA ARG A 53 4.16 21.02 17.96
C ARG A 53 5.16 19.93 17.62
N HIS A 54 4.70 18.71 17.44
CA HIS A 54 5.55 17.60 17.06
C HIS A 54 6.31 17.89 15.77
N HIS A 55 7.60 17.55 15.71
CA HIS A 55 8.48 17.76 14.56
C HIS A 55 8.60 19.21 14.07
N SER A 56 8.54 20.18 14.97
CA SER A 56 8.72 21.60 14.68
C SER A 56 10.14 22.07 15.00
N PRO A 57 10.94 22.51 13.99
CA PRO A 57 12.29 23.04 14.22
C PRO A 57 12.34 24.25 15.15
N VAL A 58 11.36 25.15 15.04
CA VAL A 58 11.32 26.35 15.90
C VAL A 58 11.04 25.97 17.35
N CYS A 59 10.15 24.99 17.60
CA CYS A 59 9.92 24.48 18.96
C CYS A 59 11.20 23.89 19.53
N ALA A 60 11.93 23.07 18.77
CA ALA A 60 13.21 22.52 19.17
C ALA A 60 14.27 23.61 19.46
N PHE A 61 14.34 24.65 18.61
CA PHE A 61 15.25 25.79 18.78
C PHE A 61 15.01 26.55 20.08
N HIS A 62 13.76 26.90 20.39
CA HIS A 62 13.42 27.57 21.62
C HIS A 62 13.50 26.66 22.84
N LEU A 63 13.24 25.35 22.69
CA LEU A 63 13.38 24.37 23.76
C LEU A 63 14.82 24.26 24.25
N LYS A 64 15.82 24.21 23.33
CA LYS A 64 17.25 24.26 23.73
C LYS A 64 17.57 25.49 24.58
N LYS A 65 17.09 26.65 24.16
CA LYS A 65 17.28 27.91 24.93
C LYS A 65 16.56 27.88 26.29
N ALA A 66 15.35 27.31 26.34
CA ALA A 66 14.60 27.18 27.58
C ALA A 66 15.28 26.23 28.57
N ILE A 67 15.83 25.10 28.12
CA ILE A 67 16.61 24.15 28.92
C ILE A 67 17.84 24.85 29.52
N GLU A 68 18.58 25.59 28.68
CA GLU A 68 19.77 26.35 29.13
C GLU A 68 19.42 27.41 30.19
N ALA A 69 18.35 28.20 29.93
CA ALA A 69 17.95 29.27 30.82
C ALA A 69 17.29 28.78 32.13
N TYR A 70 16.50 27.74 32.07
CA TYR A 70 15.78 27.20 33.24
C TYR A 70 16.65 26.31 34.09
N GLY A 71 17.55 25.50 33.48
CA GLY A 71 18.43 24.56 34.20
C GLY A 71 17.60 23.50 34.94
N PRO A 72 16.81 22.65 34.27
CA PRO A 72 15.98 21.63 34.93
C PRO A 72 16.83 20.56 35.60
N ASP A 73 16.33 19.99 36.70
CA ASP A 73 16.90 18.81 37.34
C ASP A 73 16.16 17.50 36.96
N CYS A 74 15.03 17.64 36.20
CA CYS A 74 14.33 16.55 35.56
C CYS A 74 13.61 17.04 34.29
N ILE A 75 13.63 16.27 33.19
CA ILE A 75 12.92 16.55 31.95
C ILE A 75 11.87 15.46 31.70
N LEU A 76 10.61 15.85 31.62
CA LEU A 76 9.48 14.97 31.34
C LEU A 76 8.99 15.25 29.92
N VAL A 77 8.85 14.19 29.15
CA VAL A 77 8.52 14.30 27.73
C VAL A 77 7.23 13.50 27.45
N GLU A 78 6.34 14.09 26.69
CA GLU A 78 5.19 13.36 26.16
C GLU A 78 5.67 12.18 25.31
N GLY A 79 5.28 11.00 25.68
CA GLY A 79 5.64 9.75 25.03
C GLY A 79 5.22 8.57 25.91
N PRO A 80 5.00 7.40 25.31
CA PRO A 80 4.43 6.25 26.02
C PRO A 80 5.34 5.74 27.13
N GLU A 81 4.82 5.69 28.37
CA GLU A 81 5.61 5.32 29.55
C GLU A 81 6.27 3.95 29.42
N ASN A 82 5.59 2.98 28.78
CA ASN A 82 6.13 1.64 28.58
C ASN A 82 7.33 1.59 27.61
N ALA A 83 7.67 2.69 26.95
CA ALA A 83 8.88 2.83 26.14
C ALA A 83 10.02 3.55 26.87
N ALA A 84 9.86 3.94 28.14
CA ALA A 84 10.89 4.71 28.88
C ALA A 84 12.25 3.98 28.95
N GLY A 85 12.26 2.65 29.02
CA GLY A 85 13.48 1.83 28.98
C GLY A 85 14.30 1.95 27.67
N LEU A 86 13.73 2.53 26.61
CA LEU A 86 14.40 2.73 25.31
C LEU A 86 15.01 4.13 25.13
N ILE A 87 14.81 5.03 26.07
CA ILE A 87 15.41 6.37 26.04
C ILE A 87 16.94 6.31 25.83
N PRO A 88 17.72 5.45 26.55
CA PRO A 88 19.15 5.33 26.33
C PRO A 88 19.55 4.96 24.91
N VAL A 89 18.71 4.16 24.22
CA VAL A 89 18.92 3.79 22.82
C VAL A 89 18.67 4.96 21.89
N LEU A 90 17.63 5.77 22.15
CA LEU A 90 17.27 6.94 21.34
C LEU A 90 18.34 8.04 21.39
N VAL A 91 18.96 8.24 22.54
CA VAL A 91 20.00 9.26 22.75
C VAL A 91 21.42 8.76 22.50
N HIS A 92 21.58 7.48 22.16
CA HIS A 92 22.91 6.91 21.91
C HIS A 92 23.60 7.60 20.72
N PRO A 93 24.91 7.93 20.78
CA PRO A 93 25.62 8.66 19.72
C PRO A 93 25.58 7.98 18.33
N GLU A 94 25.48 6.64 18.29
CA GLU A 94 25.33 5.88 17.04
C GLU A 94 23.89 5.84 16.52
N THR A 95 22.90 6.18 17.31
CA THR A 95 21.50 6.28 16.86
C THR A 95 21.31 7.58 16.09
N LYS A 96 20.98 7.46 14.80
CA LYS A 96 20.76 8.59 13.89
C LYS A 96 19.30 8.65 13.50
N ALA A 97 18.72 9.82 13.65
CA ALA A 97 17.36 10.08 13.15
C ALA A 97 17.34 10.12 11.60
N PRO A 98 16.19 9.79 10.95
CA PRO A 98 14.91 9.41 11.58
C PRO A 98 14.93 8.05 12.27
N ALA A 99 14.48 8.01 13.52
CA ALA A 99 14.29 6.77 14.28
C ALA A 99 12.84 6.73 14.78
N ALA A 100 12.33 5.56 15.11
CA ALA A 100 11.00 5.43 15.68
C ALA A 100 10.96 4.37 16.79
N LEU A 101 10.02 4.53 17.70
CA LEU A 101 9.55 3.43 18.53
C LEU A 101 8.42 2.73 17.77
N TYR A 102 8.57 1.46 17.51
CA TYR A 102 7.55 0.62 16.91
C TYR A 102 6.85 -0.19 17.99
N TYR A 103 5.54 -0.07 18.06
CA TYR A 103 4.69 -0.79 18.98
C TYR A 103 3.78 -1.76 18.22
N SER A 104 3.72 -2.99 18.70
CA SER A 104 2.82 -4.04 18.23
C SER A 104 2.07 -4.64 19.42
N TYR A 105 0.75 -4.78 19.29
CA TYR A 105 -0.11 -5.37 20.30
C TYR A 105 -1.09 -6.36 19.66
N LYS A 106 -1.14 -7.60 20.21
CA LYS A 106 -2.08 -8.64 19.80
C LYS A 106 -3.22 -8.70 20.81
N ASP A 107 -4.34 -8.05 20.50
CA ASP A 107 -5.50 -7.99 21.39
C ASP A 107 -6.26 -9.33 21.39
N LYS A 108 -5.75 -10.30 22.15
CA LYS A 108 -6.42 -11.58 22.39
C LYS A 108 -7.47 -11.51 23.49
N GLU A 109 -7.37 -10.49 24.35
CA GLU A 109 -8.18 -10.31 25.54
C GLU A 109 -9.41 -9.42 25.28
N GLY A 110 -9.43 -8.70 24.16
CA GLY A 110 -10.50 -7.76 23.82
C GLY A 110 -10.46 -6.48 24.64
N ILE A 111 -9.25 -6.01 25.01
CA ILE A 111 -9.05 -4.77 25.78
C ILE A 111 -9.30 -3.55 24.88
N VAL A 112 -8.82 -3.59 23.63
CA VAL A 112 -8.98 -2.50 22.67
C VAL A 112 -10.30 -2.64 21.93
N SER A 113 -10.63 -3.84 21.43
CA SER A 113 -11.85 -4.08 20.67
C SER A 113 -12.42 -5.48 20.94
N CYS A 114 -13.74 -5.60 20.93
CA CYS A 114 -14.42 -6.91 20.97
C CYS A 114 -14.05 -7.80 19.78
N GLU A 115 -13.65 -7.23 18.67
CA GLU A 115 -13.07 -7.92 17.52
C GLU A 115 -11.57 -8.06 17.74
N LYS A 116 -11.15 -9.25 18.15
CA LYS A 116 -9.74 -9.58 18.41
C LYS A 116 -8.87 -9.19 17.21
N GLY A 117 -7.93 -8.28 17.40
CA GLY A 117 -7.14 -7.68 16.34
C GLY A 117 -5.65 -7.55 16.66
N GLU A 118 -4.91 -7.11 15.67
CA GLU A 118 -3.50 -6.76 15.79
C GLU A 118 -3.33 -5.25 15.54
N TYR A 119 -2.78 -4.54 16.52
CA TYR A 119 -2.62 -3.09 16.48
C TYR A 119 -1.15 -2.72 16.36
N LYS A 120 -0.83 -1.78 15.50
CA LYS A 120 0.53 -1.33 15.20
C LYS A 120 0.59 0.18 15.21
N CYS A 121 1.64 0.72 15.83
CA CYS A 121 1.81 2.14 15.96
C CYS A 121 3.29 2.52 15.85
N TYR A 122 3.55 3.69 15.28
CA TYR A 122 4.89 4.27 15.16
C TYR A 122 4.93 5.59 15.92
N TYR A 123 5.99 5.79 16.67
CA TYR A 123 6.30 7.07 17.30
C TYR A 123 7.64 7.56 16.79
N PRO A 124 7.66 8.34 15.68
CA PRO A 124 8.89 8.73 15.01
C PRO A 124 9.57 9.92 15.68
N PHE A 125 10.89 9.97 15.50
CA PHE A 125 11.76 11.07 15.93
C PHE A 125 12.64 11.52 14.76
N LEU A 126 12.61 12.81 14.47
CA LEU A 126 13.51 13.48 13.55
C LEU A 126 14.57 14.25 14.38
N ASP A 127 15.68 14.64 13.78
CA ASP A 127 16.74 15.39 14.52
C ASP A 127 16.21 16.67 15.17
N TYR A 128 15.19 17.26 14.56
CA TYR A 128 14.53 18.48 15.05
C TYR A 128 13.21 18.21 15.79
N SER A 129 12.90 16.96 16.12
CA SER A 129 11.76 16.68 17.01
C SER A 129 12.04 17.23 18.40
N PRO A 130 11.20 18.12 18.93
CA PRO A 130 11.43 18.70 20.26
C PRO A 130 11.62 17.64 21.34
N GLU A 131 10.90 16.52 21.25
CA GLU A 131 10.99 15.40 22.17
C GLU A 131 12.38 14.78 22.16
N LEU A 132 12.92 14.48 20.97
CA LEU A 132 14.27 13.92 20.83
C LEU A 132 15.33 14.92 21.27
N VAL A 133 15.16 16.21 20.95
CA VAL A 133 16.05 17.28 21.38
C VAL A 133 16.06 17.37 22.90
N ALA A 134 14.88 17.33 23.57
CA ALA A 134 14.77 17.31 25.03
C ALA A 134 15.53 16.12 25.66
N LEU A 135 15.37 14.93 25.10
CA LEU A 135 16.04 13.71 25.58
C LEU A 135 17.56 13.77 25.39
N ARG A 136 18.04 14.29 24.25
CA ARG A 136 19.48 14.46 23.98
C ARG A 136 20.10 15.51 24.91
N GLU A 137 19.45 16.66 25.08
CA GLU A 137 19.90 17.70 26.02
C GLU A 137 19.91 17.19 27.48
N ALA A 138 18.93 16.37 27.86
CA ALA A 138 18.94 15.71 29.18
C ALA A 138 20.16 14.79 29.35
N ALA A 139 20.45 13.95 28.34
CA ALA A 139 21.59 13.03 28.36
C ALA A 139 22.93 13.78 28.40
N GLU A 140 23.12 14.84 27.60
CA GLU A 140 24.33 15.66 27.58
C GLU A 140 24.58 16.35 28.92
N ARG A 141 23.51 16.75 29.65
CA ARG A 141 23.61 17.41 30.95
C ARG A 141 23.59 16.44 32.12
N ASN A 142 23.44 15.12 31.88
CA ASN A 142 23.24 14.09 32.88
C ASN A 142 22.01 14.38 33.79
N VAL A 143 20.93 14.90 33.18
CA VAL A 143 19.66 15.16 33.84
C VAL A 143 18.71 13.97 33.55
N PRO A 144 18.00 13.43 34.55
CA PRO A 144 17.00 12.39 34.35
C PRO A 144 15.91 12.82 33.37
N ALA A 145 15.55 11.92 32.44
CA ALA A 145 14.42 12.13 31.56
C ALA A 145 13.47 10.93 31.58
N ALA A 146 12.16 11.18 31.42
CA ALA A 146 11.15 10.12 31.37
C ALA A 146 10.04 10.45 30.37
N PHE A 147 9.46 9.41 29.76
CA PHE A 147 8.17 9.50 29.10
C PHE A 147 7.05 9.45 30.15
N ILE A 148 6.01 10.28 29.99
CA ILE A 148 4.93 10.46 30.98
C ILE A 148 3.53 10.21 30.43
N ASP A 149 3.37 9.88 29.15
CA ASP A 149 2.04 9.62 28.58
C ASP A 149 1.62 8.15 28.79
N LEU A 150 0.34 7.87 28.58
CA LEU A 150 -0.25 6.53 28.68
C LEU A 150 0.55 5.50 27.86
N PRO A 151 0.67 4.25 28.36
CA PRO A 151 1.11 3.13 27.53
C PRO A 151 0.25 3.01 26.28
N TYR A 152 0.83 2.62 25.14
CA TYR A 152 0.13 2.54 23.85
C TYR A 152 -1.17 1.75 23.88
N ARG A 153 -1.22 0.62 24.60
CA ARG A 153 -2.44 -0.18 24.77
C ARG A 153 -3.60 0.65 25.33
N GLU A 154 -3.32 1.48 26.31
CA GLU A 154 -4.33 2.32 26.97
C GLU A 154 -4.79 3.46 26.04
N ILE A 155 -3.87 4.03 25.23
CA ILE A 155 -4.22 5.01 24.20
C ILE A 155 -5.14 4.39 23.15
N LEU A 156 -4.83 3.17 22.72
CA LEU A 156 -5.65 2.42 21.76
C LEU A 156 -7.05 2.12 22.31
N ALA A 157 -7.11 1.63 23.57
CA ALA A 157 -8.39 1.33 24.23
C ALA A 157 -9.25 2.59 24.39
N ALA A 158 -8.68 3.71 24.82
CA ALA A 158 -9.40 4.97 24.94
C ALA A 158 -9.95 5.49 23.61
N ALA A 159 -9.20 5.32 22.53
CA ALA A 159 -9.64 5.72 21.18
C ALA A 159 -10.77 4.81 20.67
N GLU A 160 -10.74 3.52 20.93
CA GLU A 160 -11.74 2.55 20.47
C GLU A 160 -13.05 2.63 21.27
N GLU A 161 -13.01 2.86 22.60
CA GLU A 161 -14.20 3.06 23.41
C GLU A 161 -15.11 4.18 22.86
N ASN A 162 -14.53 5.16 22.16
CA ASN A 162 -15.21 6.33 21.61
C ASN A 162 -15.50 6.23 20.11
N ARG A 163 -15.24 5.08 19.47
CA ARG A 163 -15.41 4.87 18.02
C ARG A 163 -16.82 5.18 17.50
N GLY A 164 -17.85 5.00 18.32
CA GLY A 164 -19.23 5.28 17.97
C GLY A 164 -19.56 6.78 17.78
N VAL A 165 -18.67 7.68 18.19
CA VAL A 165 -18.84 9.14 18.09
C VAL A 165 -18.23 9.68 16.79
N ARG A 166 -17.36 8.91 16.12
CA ARG A 166 -16.66 9.31 14.89
C ARG A 166 -17.47 9.05 13.63
N LYS A 167 -17.30 9.89 12.61
CA LYS A 167 -17.88 9.68 11.29
C LYS A 167 -17.10 8.59 10.54
N GLU A 168 -17.80 7.68 9.85
CA GLU A 168 -17.19 6.71 8.95
C GLU A 168 -16.24 7.39 7.96
N GLY A 169 -15.00 6.88 7.83
CA GLY A 169 -13.99 7.39 6.89
C GLY A 169 -12.94 8.35 7.49
N GLU A 170 -13.03 8.76 8.77
CA GLU A 170 -11.97 9.53 9.42
C GLU A 170 -10.81 8.63 9.84
N LYS A 171 -9.57 8.96 9.38
CA LYS A 171 -8.37 8.23 9.77
C LYS A 171 -8.16 8.34 11.29
N GLN A 172 -7.88 7.22 11.94
CA GLN A 172 -7.51 7.21 13.35
C GLN A 172 -6.18 7.96 13.52
N THR A 173 -6.19 9.03 14.28
CA THR A 173 -4.97 9.70 14.71
C THR A 173 -4.89 9.59 16.23
N TYR A 174 -3.75 9.14 16.72
CA TYR A 174 -3.47 9.06 18.15
C TYR A 174 -2.74 10.31 18.66
N ASN A 175 -2.69 11.36 17.86
CA ASN A 175 -1.91 12.56 18.08
C ASN A 175 -2.76 13.81 17.96
N ASP A 176 -2.52 14.78 18.85
CA ASP A 176 -3.34 15.98 19.04
C ASP A 176 -3.16 17.08 18.00
N ASP A 177 -2.17 16.97 17.13
CA ASP A 177 -2.01 17.89 16.00
C ASP A 177 -3.25 17.89 15.08
N TYR A 178 -4.01 16.81 15.08
CA TYR A 178 -5.29 16.74 14.38
C TYR A 178 -6.29 17.78 14.90
N LEU A 179 -6.42 17.93 16.23
CA LEU A 179 -7.30 18.92 16.84
C LEU A 179 -6.80 20.36 16.62
N LEU A 180 -5.48 20.56 16.57
CA LEU A 180 -4.89 21.86 16.21
C LEU A 180 -5.18 22.25 14.78
N SER A 181 -5.18 21.27 13.86
CA SER A 181 -5.25 21.50 12.41
C SER A 181 -6.69 21.62 11.86
N ARG A 182 -7.72 21.15 12.59
CA ARG A 182 -9.11 21.08 12.10
C ARG A 182 -10.12 21.93 12.89
N SER A 183 -9.68 22.70 13.86
CA SER A 183 -10.61 23.55 14.62
C SER A 183 -11.28 24.60 13.73
N ARG A 184 -12.58 24.87 13.97
CA ARG A 184 -13.32 25.96 13.30
C ARG A 184 -12.62 27.30 13.49
N TYR A 185 -11.99 27.50 14.64
CA TYR A 185 -11.19 28.68 14.97
C TYR A 185 -10.04 28.86 13.96
N LEU A 186 -9.30 27.79 13.65
CA LEU A 186 -8.24 27.83 12.67
C LEU A 186 -8.75 28.14 11.25
N GLY A 187 -9.85 27.52 10.84
CA GLY A 187 -10.45 27.81 9.53
C GLY A 187 -10.70 29.30 9.34
N LEU A 188 -11.24 29.95 10.35
CA LEU A 188 -11.46 31.39 10.33
C LEU A 188 -10.16 32.20 10.31
N LEU A 189 -9.12 31.75 11.01
CA LEU A 189 -7.81 32.42 10.99
C LEU A 189 -7.17 32.33 9.60
N CYS A 190 -7.17 31.15 8.97
CA CYS A 190 -6.62 30.96 7.62
C CYS A 190 -7.37 31.79 6.58
N GLU A 191 -8.72 31.83 6.64
CA GLU A 191 -9.54 32.61 5.72
C GLU A 191 -9.23 34.14 5.86
N ARG A 192 -9.18 34.65 7.09
CA ARG A 192 -8.86 36.06 7.34
C ARG A 192 -7.44 36.45 6.97
N ALA A 193 -6.48 35.51 7.14
CA ALA A 193 -5.08 35.72 6.80
C ALA A 193 -4.77 35.48 5.31
N GLY A 194 -5.75 35.01 4.50
CA GLY A 194 -5.56 34.67 3.10
C GLY A 194 -4.59 33.49 2.89
N LEU A 195 -4.60 32.49 3.80
CA LEU A 195 -3.73 31.32 3.78
C LEU A 195 -4.51 30.08 3.31
N ARG A 196 -3.81 29.12 2.71
CA ARG A 196 -4.39 27.92 2.09
C ARG A 196 -4.88 26.90 3.11
N ASP A 197 -4.06 26.67 4.15
CA ASP A 197 -4.24 25.61 5.14
C ASP A 197 -3.49 25.89 6.44
N PHE A 198 -3.61 24.96 7.38
CA PHE A 198 -2.91 24.98 8.66
C PHE A 198 -1.39 24.99 8.50
N GLU A 199 -0.84 24.22 7.56
CA GLU A 199 0.60 24.10 7.38
C GLU A 199 1.22 25.45 6.93
N GLU A 200 0.55 26.18 6.01
CA GLU A 200 0.99 27.52 5.61
C GLU A 200 0.84 28.54 6.74
N PHE A 201 -0.23 28.44 7.54
CA PHE A 201 -0.43 29.24 8.73
C PHE A 201 0.68 29.04 9.75
N TRP A 202 0.97 27.75 10.07
CA TRP A 202 2.03 27.38 11.00
C TRP A 202 3.40 27.84 10.51
N GLU A 203 3.76 27.55 9.25
CA GLU A 203 5.03 27.99 8.66
C GLU A 203 5.22 29.51 8.80
N LYS A 204 4.20 30.30 8.47
CA LYS A 204 4.31 31.75 8.49
C LYS A 204 4.44 32.32 9.91
N TYR A 205 3.52 31.94 10.80
CA TYR A 205 3.38 32.60 12.09
C TYR A 205 4.19 31.97 13.23
N PHE A 206 4.49 30.67 13.14
CA PHE A 206 5.27 29.97 14.17
C PHE A 206 6.68 29.63 13.69
N GLU A 207 6.84 28.91 12.57
CA GLU A 207 8.16 28.51 12.14
C GLU A 207 9.05 29.68 11.74
N MET A 208 8.57 30.58 10.91
CA MET A 208 9.39 31.69 10.39
C MET A 208 9.42 32.88 11.35
N GLN A 209 8.25 33.34 11.82
CA GLN A 209 8.17 34.46 12.73
C GLN A 209 8.74 34.10 14.10
N GLY A 210 8.48 32.89 14.59
CA GLY A 210 8.97 32.40 15.87
C GLY A 210 10.49 32.44 15.97
N LEU A 211 11.23 32.12 14.91
CA LEU A 211 12.70 32.21 14.92
C LEU A 211 13.23 33.64 15.17
N LEU A 212 12.41 34.66 14.94
CA LEU A 212 12.77 36.07 15.14
C LEU A 212 12.36 36.60 16.52
N GLU A 213 11.62 35.82 17.28
CA GLU A 213 11.14 36.17 18.62
C GLU A 213 12.11 35.67 19.71
N ASP A 214 12.01 36.24 20.91
CA ASP A 214 12.61 35.66 22.11
C ASP A 214 11.80 34.45 22.62
N THR A 215 12.42 33.60 23.41
CA THR A 215 11.80 32.36 23.89
C THR A 215 10.54 32.60 24.75
N PRO A 216 10.49 33.56 25.69
CA PRO A 216 9.28 33.86 26.46
C PRO A 216 8.11 34.26 25.56
N ARG A 217 8.33 35.11 24.57
CA ARG A 217 7.31 35.58 23.65
C ARG A 217 6.82 34.46 22.73
N PHE A 218 7.73 33.64 22.22
CA PHE A 218 7.38 32.44 21.42
C PHE A 218 6.48 31.51 22.23
N VAL A 219 6.89 31.16 23.45
CA VAL A 219 6.10 30.24 24.31
C VAL A 219 4.75 30.83 24.65
N HIS A 220 4.67 32.15 24.91
CA HIS A 220 3.41 32.83 25.15
C HIS A 220 2.45 32.74 23.92
N GLN A 221 2.96 32.92 22.71
CA GLN A 221 2.18 32.79 21.48
C GLN A 221 1.68 31.35 21.31
N MET A 222 2.56 30.34 21.54
CA MET A 222 2.20 28.91 21.49
C MET A 222 1.08 28.59 22.49
N LEU A 223 1.25 28.95 23.76
CA LEU A 223 0.24 28.74 24.81
C LEU A 223 -1.09 29.39 24.45
N THR A 224 -1.05 30.64 23.95
CA THR A 224 -2.26 31.37 23.53
C THR A 224 -2.98 30.65 22.40
N TYR A 225 -2.28 30.27 21.33
CA TYR A 225 -2.86 29.56 20.18
C TYR A 225 -3.45 28.20 20.58
N CYS A 226 -2.68 27.39 21.27
CA CYS A 226 -3.10 26.05 21.69
C CYS A 226 -4.25 26.11 22.70
N GLY A 227 -4.21 27.04 23.65
CA GLY A 227 -5.27 27.26 24.62
C GLY A 227 -6.59 27.73 23.97
N LEU A 228 -6.54 28.67 23.02
CA LEU A 228 -7.72 29.05 22.25
C LEU A 228 -8.26 27.91 21.40
N SER A 229 -7.41 27.13 20.72
CA SER A 229 -7.84 25.97 19.97
C SER A 229 -8.56 24.96 20.87
N ARG A 230 -8.00 24.66 22.05
CA ARG A 230 -8.61 23.77 23.02
C ARG A 230 -9.94 24.27 23.58
N LEU A 231 -10.02 25.57 23.95
CA LEU A 231 -11.26 26.18 24.47
C LEU A 231 -12.40 26.18 23.43
N HIS A 232 -12.07 26.14 22.15
CA HIS A 232 -13.04 26.05 21.06
C HIS A 232 -13.31 24.62 20.58
N THR A 233 -12.68 23.61 21.18
CA THR A 233 -12.93 22.20 20.87
C THR A 233 -14.01 21.67 21.81
N PRO A 234 -15.09 21.04 21.32
CA PRO A 234 -16.14 20.47 22.15
C PRO A 234 -15.59 19.38 23.09
N ARG A 235 -16.16 19.30 24.29
CA ARG A 235 -15.71 18.32 25.29
C ARG A 235 -15.85 16.89 24.80
N GLU A 236 -16.92 16.60 24.07
CA GLU A 236 -17.19 15.29 23.47
C GLU A 236 -16.08 14.88 22.48
N GLU A 237 -15.51 15.83 21.77
CA GLU A 237 -14.39 15.60 20.84
C GLU A 237 -13.09 15.34 21.61
N LEU A 238 -12.83 16.07 22.72
CA LEU A 238 -11.70 15.81 23.61
C LEU A 238 -11.77 14.43 24.26
N GLU A 239 -12.96 13.98 24.62
CA GLU A 239 -13.20 12.63 25.16
C GLU A 239 -13.01 11.57 24.08
N ALA A 240 -13.57 11.80 22.88
CA ALA A 240 -13.46 10.88 21.74
C ALA A 240 -12.01 10.66 21.25
N GLU A 241 -11.17 11.69 21.34
CA GLU A 241 -9.74 11.60 20.99
C GLU A 241 -8.87 11.10 22.17
N GLY A 242 -9.45 10.78 23.32
CA GLY A 242 -8.73 10.31 24.50
C GLY A 242 -7.88 11.36 25.23
N CYS A 243 -7.98 12.64 24.83
CA CYS A 243 -7.16 13.72 25.40
C CYS A 243 -7.30 13.84 26.89
N LEU A 244 -8.54 13.81 27.43
CA LEU A 244 -8.78 13.98 28.86
C LEU A 244 -8.18 12.85 29.71
N LEU A 245 -8.15 11.62 29.20
CA LEU A 245 -7.53 10.49 29.89
C LEU A 245 -6.01 10.61 29.89
N ARG A 246 -5.41 10.96 28.75
CA ARG A 246 -3.96 11.19 28.61
C ARG A 246 -3.50 12.30 29.53
N GLU A 247 -4.19 13.44 29.55
CA GLU A 247 -3.87 14.57 30.41
C GLU A 247 -3.93 14.22 31.88
N ARG A 248 -4.96 13.49 32.34
CA ARG A 248 -5.05 13.02 33.72
C ARG A 248 -3.85 12.14 34.09
N TYR A 249 -3.48 11.24 33.19
CA TYR A 249 -2.33 10.36 33.42
C TYR A 249 -1.02 11.17 33.49
N MET A 250 -0.77 12.03 32.50
CA MET A 250 0.43 12.87 32.49
C MET A 250 0.50 13.79 33.71
N ALA A 251 -0.61 14.37 34.16
CA ALA A 251 -0.66 15.20 35.35
C ALA A 251 -0.35 14.40 36.63
N GLU A 252 -0.88 13.18 36.79
CA GLU A 252 -0.56 12.28 37.87
C GLU A 252 0.94 11.97 37.91
N ARG A 253 1.54 11.67 36.73
CA ARG A 253 2.98 11.41 36.62
C ARG A 253 3.81 12.64 36.97
N ILE A 254 3.48 13.81 36.44
CA ILE A 254 4.18 15.07 36.76
C ILE A 254 4.15 15.33 38.27
N ALA A 255 3.01 15.16 38.93
CA ALA A 255 2.89 15.35 40.38
C ALA A 255 3.77 14.36 41.16
N ALA A 256 3.87 13.12 40.72
CA ALA A 256 4.74 12.11 41.32
C ALA A 256 6.23 12.49 41.21
N PHE A 257 6.68 13.02 40.08
CA PHE A 257 8.05 13.52 39.89
C PHE A 257 8.32 14.78 40.69
N ALA A 258 7.33 15.67 40.86
CA ALA A 258 7.45 16.88 41.66
C ALA A 258 7.73 16.60 43.15
N GLY A 259 7.43 15.40 43.64
CA GLY A 259 7.85 14.92 44.98
C GLY A 259 9.34 14.60 45.11
N GLN A 260 10.06 14.48 43.99
CA GLN A 260 11.46 14.05 43.93
C GLN A 260 12.40 15.12 43.37
N TYR A 261 11.93 15.98 42.47
CA TYR A 261 12.72 16.98 41.77
C TYR A 261 12.20 18.41 42.06
N LYS A 262 13.09 19.39 42.02
CA LYS A 262 12.75 20.79 42.34
C LYS A 262 12.45 21.64 41.12
N LYS A 263 13.09 21.36 40.00
CA LYS A 263 12.93 22.07 38.72
C LYS A 263 12.61 21.10 37.61
N ILE A 264 11.36 20.97 37.30
CA ILE A 264 10.87 20.05 36.27
C ILE A 264 10.59 20.83 34.99
N LEU A 265 11.13 20.35 33.86
CA LEU A 265 10.69 20.80 32.54
C LEU A 265 9.73 19.74 31.96
N ALA A 266 8.49 20.14 31.71
CA ALA A 266 7.48 19.31 31.06
C ALA A 266 7.32 19.71 29.58
N VAL A 267 7.73 18.83 28.67
CA VAL A 267 7.67 19.01 27.21
C VAL A 267 6.49 18.20 26.70
N THR A 268 5.41 18.86 26.34
CA THR A 268 4.17 18.22 25.89
C THR A 268 3.60 18.94 24.68
N GLY A 269 2.81 18.24 23.87
CA GLY A 269 2.03 18.86 22.81
C GLY A 269 1.26 20.07 23.38
N GLY A 270 1.34 21.18 22.67
CA GLY A 270 0.80 22.46 23.17
C GLY A 270 -0.68 22.42 23.52
N PHE A 271 -1.44 21.54 22.87
CA PHE A 271 -2.85 21.31 23.13
C PHE A 271 -3.12 20.74 24.53
N HIS A 272 -2.28 19.82 25.01
CA HIS A 272 -2.37 19.22 26.34
C HIS A 272 -1.97 20.16 27.47
N THR A 273 -1.08 21.10 27.18
CA THR A 273 -0.50 21.97 28.23
C THR A 273 -1.59 22.73 29.00
N TYR A 274 -2.67 23.16 28.34
CA TYR A 274 -3.78 23.82 29.03
C TYR A 274 -4.49 22.88 30.01
N GLY A 275 -4.84 21.66 29.57
CA GLY A 275 -5.50 20.68 30.43
C GLY A 275 -4.63 20.22 31.60
N LEU A 276 -3.30 20.14 31.41
CA LEU A 276 -2.37 19.88 32.51
C LEU A 276 -2.38 20.98 33.57
N GLY A 277 -2.47 22.26 33.14
CA GLY A 277 -2.61 23.39 34.06
C GLY A 277 -3.89 23.37 34.89
N GLU A 278 -5.00 22.85 34.34
CA GLU A 278 -6.26 22.68 35.07
C GLU A 278 -6.18 21.53 36.11
N LEU A 279 -5.39 20.51 35.86
CA LEU A 279 -5.26 19.31 36.69
C LEU A 279 -4.16 19.39 37.78
N LEU A 280 -3.28 20.39 37.69
CA LEU A 280 -2.14 20.56 38.58
C LEU A 280 -2.17 21.92 39.28
N LYS A 281 -2.11 21.88 40.61
CA LYS A 281 -2.09 23.10 41.44
C LYS A 281 -0.77 23.23 42.19
N LYS A 282 -0.15 24.41 42.14
CA LYS A 282 1.03 24.72 42.94
C LYS A 282 0.69 24.77 44.43
N ARG A 283 1.41 24.06 45.26
CA ARG A 283 1.29 24.04 46.70
C ARG A 283 2.17 25.13 47.33
N ALA A 284 1.81 25.56 48.53
CA ALA A 284 2.59 26.59 49.26
C ALA A 284 4.01 26.16 49.61
N ASP A 285 4.27 24.86 49.67
CA ASP A 285 5.58 24.24 49.93
C ASP A 285 6.44 24.08 48.67
N GLY A 286 5.94 24.56 47.50
CA GLY A 286 6.64 24.42 46.21
C GLY A 286 6.37 23.13 45.47
N GLY A 287 5.60 22.20 46.04
CA GLY A 287 5.15 20.95 45.38
C GLY A 287 3.96 21.19 44.44
N LEU A 288 3.55 20.11 43.78
CA LEU A 288 2.36 20.07 42.93
C LEU A 288 1.31 19.13 43.53
N GLU A 289 0.05 19.55 43.47
CA GLU A 289 -1.11 18.76 43.86
C GLU A 289 -1.87 18.35 42.58
N PHE A 290 -2.08 17.04 42.41
CA PHE A 290 -2.93 16.52 41.37
C PHE A 290 -4.39 16.60 41.80
N LEU A 291 -5.20 17.28 41.01
CA LEU A 291 -6.62 17.52 41.29
C LEU A 291 -7.57 16.50 40.67
N GLY A 292 -7.05 15.61 39.83
CA GLY A 292 -7.82 14.59 39.13
C GLY A 292 -7.96 13.28 39.94
N GLU A 293 -8.73 12.35 39.40
CA GLU A 293 -8.77 10.97 39.90
C GLU A 293 -7.65 10.14 39.23
N PRO A 294 -6.97 9.26 39.99
CA PRO A 294 -5.95 8.37 39.45
C PRO A 294 -6.47 7.52 38.28
N VAL A 295 -5.66 7.40 37.23
CA VAL A 295 -6.02 6.61 36.07
C VAL A 295 -5.78 5.12 36.35
N ARG A 296 -6.81 4.30 36.11
CA ARG A 296 -6.71 2.85 36.25
C ARG A 296 -6.38 2.24 34.88
N LEU A 297 -5.19 1.64 34.79
CA LEU A 297 -4.77 0.93 33.59
C LEU A 297 -5.42 -0.46 33.51
N HIS A 298 -5.71 -0.92 32.31
CA HIS A 298 -6.19 -2.26 32.09
C HIS A 298 -5.12 -3.30 32.48
N ARG A 299 -5.55 -4.37 33.15
CA ARG A 299 -4.68 -5.51 33.39
C ARG A 299 -4.71 -6.41 32.17
N GLY A 300 -3.56 -6.76 31.62
CA GLY A 300 -3.44 -7.63 30.46
C GLY A 300 -2.08 -8.32 30.44
N ASP A 301 -1.95 -9.31 29.56
CA ASP A 301 -0.70 -10.05 29.37
C ASP A 301 0.33 -9.18 28.63
N GLU A 302 1.39 -8.78 29.31
CA GLU A 302 2.49 -7.99 28.76
C GLU A 302 3.25 -8.71 27.62
N SER A 303 3.17 -10.04 27.54
CA SER A 303 3.79 -10.80 26.45
C SER A 303 3.10 -10.61 25.10
N LEU A 304 1.90 -10.04 25.08
CA LEU A 304 1.13 -9.74 23.89
C LEU A 304 1.50 -8.38 23.25
N GLN A 305 2.33 -7.59 23.92
CA GLN A 305 2.80 -6.31 23.42
C GLN A 305 4.32 -6.30 23.26
N SER A 306 4.80 -5.54 22.29
CA SER A 306 6.22 -5.37 22.03
C SER A 306 6.51 -3.93 21.62
N VAL A 307 7.60 -3.37 22.15
CA VAL A 307 8.10 -2.05 21.78
C VAL A 307 9.57 -2.18 21.37
N TYR A 308 9.88 -1.76 20.15
CA TYR A 308 11.23 -1.82 19.62
C TYR A 308 11.66 -0.47 19.05
N PRO A 309 12.92 -0.05 19.28
CA PRO A 309 13.50 1.04 18.53
C PRO A 309 13.86 0.57 17.13
N MET A 310 13.56 1.36 16.12
CA MET A 310 13.83 1.02 14.74
C MET A 310 14.34 2.21 13.95
N ALA A 311 15.15 1.94 12.91
CA ALA A 311 15.45 2.94 11.91
C ALA A 311 14.16 3.35 11.17
N TYR A 312 14.00 4.64 10.94
CA TYR A 312 12.85 5.19 10.24
C TYR A 312 13.29 5.95 8.99
N SER A 313 12.36 6.50 8.21
CA SER A 313 12.70 7.27 7.02
C SER A 313 11.99 8.61 6.99
N MET A 314 12.59 9.59 6.30
CA MET A 314 11.94 10.87 6.04
C MET A 314 10.64 10.70 5.25
N GLU A 315 10.61 9.77 4.30
CA GLU A 315 9.42 9.44 3.51
C GLU A 315 8.25 8.98 4.40
N ALA A 316 8.51 8.11 5.39
CA ALA A 316 7.49 7.61 6.30
C ALA A 316 7.06 8.66 7.34
N ALA A 317 7.91 9.63 7.67
CA ALA A 317 7.63 10.73 8.58
C ALA A 317 6.92 11.91 7.90
N ASP A 318 6.74 11.87 6.57
CA ASP A 318 6.05 12.93 5.82
C ASP A 318 4.52 12.83 6.03
N ALA A 319 3.92 13.92 6.49
CA ALA A 319 2.46 14.01 6.67
C ALA A 319 1.68 13.73 5.37
N LEU A 320 2.25 14.05 4.20
CA LEU A 320 1.66 13.73 2.90
C LEU A 320 1.53 12.22 2.65
N ASN A 321 2.33 11.40 3.33
CA ASN A 321 2.28 9.94 3.27
C ASN A 321 1.41 9.32 4.37
N GLY A 322 0.65 10.15 5.10
CA GLY A 322 -0.37 9.72 6.05
C GLY A 322 0.06 9.68 7.52
N TYR A 323 1.25 10.20 7.87
CA TYR A 323 1.61 10.38 9.27
C TYR A 323 0.87 11.61 9.85
N ALA A 324 0.05 11.39 10.87
CA ALA A 324 -0.93 12.38 11.33
C ALA A 324 -0.35 13.59 12.06
N SER A 325 0.77 13.43 12.76
CA SER A 325 1.43 14.51 13.53
C SER A 325 2.66 15.10 12.84
N GLY A 326 2.95 14.65 11.61
CA GLY A 326 4.11 15.12 10.86
C GLY A 326 3.87 16.46 10.18
N MET A 327 4.96 17.16 9.90
CA MET A 327 4.97 18.27 8.97
C MET A 327 5.22 17.74 7.54
N GLN A 328 4.69 18.47 6.53
CA GLN A 328 4.93 18.13 5.13
C GLN A 328 6.40 18.35 4.78
N SER A 329 6.98 17.49 3.93
CA SER A 329 8.35 17.67 3.43
C SER A 329 9.42 17.74 4.52
N PRO A 330 9.58 16.69 5.34
CA PRO A 330 10.48 16.70 6.51
C PRO A 330 11.94 17.00 6.15
N GLY A 331 12.39 16.66 4.94
CA GLY A 331 13.73 16.99 4.48
C GLY A 331 13.96 18.50 4.31
N PHE A 332 12.91 19.28 4.01
CA PHE A 332 13.01 20.73 3.96
C PHE A 332 13.29 21.30 5.36
N TYR A 333 12.53 20.88 6.37
CA TYR A 333 12.70 21.32 7.76
C TYR A 333 14.00 20.78 8.38
N GLN A 334 14.45 19.59 7.98
CA GLN A 334 15.77 19.08 8.34
C GLN A 334 16.91 19.99 7.84
N GLN A 335 16.76 20.56 6.64
CA GLN A 335 17.73 21.50 6.10
C GLN A 335 17.68 22.86 6.84
N VAL A 336 16.52 23.32 7.26
CA VAL A 336 16.37 24.51 8.12
C VAL A 336 17.04 24.26 9.47
N TRP A 337 16.75 23.12 10.10
CA TRP A 337 17.35 22.74 11.40
C TRP A 337 18.87 22.68 11.37
N ARG A 338 19.45 22.01 10.36
CA ARG A 338 20.93 21.94 10.20
C ARG A 338 21.55 23.32 10.12
N ARG A 339 20.93 24.27 9.43
CA ARG A 339 21.43 25.63 9.33
C ARG A 339 21.40 26.35 10.67
N LEU A 340 20.39 26.11 11.49
CA LEU A 340 20.31 26.66 12.84
C LEU A 340 21.39 26.04 13.76
N GLU A 341 21.65 24.73 13.67
CA GLU A 341 22.71 24.08 14.42
C GLU A 341 24.11 24.50 13.97
N ASP A 342 24.31 24.79 12.69
CA ASP A 342 25.58 25.36 12.14
C ASP A 342 25.77 26.82 12.54
N GLY A 343 24.90 27.42 13.35
CA GLY A 343 25.01 28.77 13.88
C GLY A 343 24.69 29.87 12.86
N MET A 344 23.95 29.55 11.78
CA MET A 344 23.47 30.58 10.87
C MET A 344 22.42 31.46 11.56
N GLU A 345 22.37 32.73 11.12
CA GLU A 345 21.35 33.68 11.61
C GLU A 345 19.94 33.11 11.35
N PRO A 346 19.09 32.99 12.40
CA PRO A 346 17.76 32.38 12.28
C PRO A 346 16.91 32.96 11.16
N GLY A 347 16.97 34.29 10.94
CA GLY A 347 16.24 34.97 9.88
C GLY A 347 16.63 34.59 8.44
N THR A 348 17.78 33.93 8.25
CA THR A 348 18.30 33.51 6.94
C THR A 348 18.18 32.00 6.68
N ALA A 349 17.84 31.21 7.70
CA ALA A 349 17.82 29.75 7.61
C ALA A 349 16.86 29.23 6.52
N TYR A 350 15.67 29.81 6.43
CA TYR A 350 14.66 29.46 5.43
C TYR A 350 15.06 29.85 4.00
N ASP A 351 15.53 31.09 3.80
CA ASP A 351 16.00 31.56 2.48
C ASP A 351 17.13 30.68 1.95
N GLY A 352 18.06 30.31 2.84
CA GLY A 352 19.14 29.40 2.52
C GLY A 352 18.67 27.98 2.21
N ALA A 353 17.61 27.48 2.86
CA ALA A 353 17.02 26.17 2.54
C ALA A 353 16.36 26.19 1.16
N VAL A 354 15.61 27.23 0.84
CA VAL A 354 15.00 27.41 -0.48
C VAL A 354 16.05 27.45 -1.58
N LEU A 355 17.12 28.23 -1.42
CA LEU A 355 18.26 28.25 -2.35
C LEU A 355 18.85 26.86 -2.54
N HIS A 356 19.08 26.14 -1.44
CA HIS A 356 19.62 24.79 -1.48
C HIS A 356 18.77 23.85 -2.35
N PHE A 357 17.45 23.83 -2.14
CA PHE A 357 16.56 22.92 -2.84
C PHE A 357 16.34 23.29 -4.30
N LEU A 358 16.27 24.58 -4.64
CA LEU A 358 16.22 25.02 -6.03
C LEU A 358 17.48 24.59 -6.82
N ALA A 359 18.66 24.83 -6.24
CA ALA A 359 19.92 24.43 -6.86
C ALA A 359 20.10 22.91 -6.95
N ALA A 360 19.65 22.16 -5.93
CA ALA A 360 19.71 20.70 -5.93
C ALA A 360 18.73 20.09 -6.95
N ALA A 361 17.51 20.64 -7.05
CA ALA A 361 16.50 20.20 -8.01
C ALA A 361 16.96 20.47 -9.45
N GLY A 362 17.50 21.66 -9.73
CA GLY A 362 18.02 22.01 -11.06
C GLY A 362 19.17 21.11 -11.49
N ARG A 363 20.16 20.85 -10.59
CA ARG A 363 21.24 19.90 -10.88
C ARG A 363 20.75 18.49 -11.17
N ARG A 364 19.79 17.98 -10.35
CA ARG A 364 19.27 16.61 -10.48
C ARG A 364 18.39 16.46 -11.74
N ALA A 365 17.67 17.52 -12.12
CA ALA A 365 16.86 17.57 -13.34
C ALA A 365 17.76 17.56 -14.60
N ARG A 366 18.80 18.38 -14.65
CA ARG A 366 19.80 18.35 -15.77
C ARG A 366 20.46 16.98 -15.93
N GLY A 367 20.72 16.28 -14.83
CA GLY A 367 21.25 14.92 -14.85
C GLY A 367 20.24 13.87 -15.40
N LYS A 368 19.00 14.24 -15.64
CA LYS A 368 17.93 13.41 -16.22
C LYS A 368 17.42 13.94 -17.57
N ASP A 369 18.24 14.75 -18.25
CA ASP A 369 17.94 15.37 -19.53
C ASP A 369 16.72 16.33 -19.52
N GLU A 370 16.33 16.84 -18.35
CA GLU A 370 15.32 17.89 -18.22
C GLU A 370 15.95 19.27 -18.56
N SER A 371 15.25 20.08 -19.34
CA SER A 371 15.75 21.37 -19.82
C SER A 371 15.62 22.51 -18.80
N ILE A 372 16.32 22.40 -17.66
CA ILE A 372 16.41 23.45 -16.65
C ILE A 372 17.79 24.09 -16.71
N SER A 373 17.85 25.41 -16.89
CA SER A 373 19.08 26.21 -16.88
C SER A 373 19.35 26.80 -15.49
N VAL A 374 20.58 27.26 -15.26
CA VAL A 374 20.91 28.06 -14.07
C VAL A 374 20.11 29.36 -14.00
N TYR A 375 19.73 29.90 -15.16
CA TYR A 375 18.90 31.09 -15.22
C TYR A 375 17.48 30.80 -14.67
N ASP A 376 16.91 29.62 -14.93
CA ASP A 376 15.63 29.21 -14.36
C ASP A 376 15.72 29.10 -12.82
N GLU A 377 16.84 28.63 -12.28
CA GLU A 377 17.09 28.59 -10.82
C GLU A 377 17.13 30.01 -10.23
N ILE A 378 17.78 30.97 -10.89
CA ILE A 378 17.83 32.38 -10.47
C ILE A 378 16.44 33.00 -10.53
N CYS A 379 15.67 32.75 -11.60
CA CYS A 379 14.29 33.22 -11.73
C CYS A 379 13.39 32.64 -10.62
N ALA A 380 13.51 31.35 -10.32
CA ALA A 380 12.77 30.69 -9.27
C ALA A 380 13.07 31.30 -7.90
N LEU A 381 14.36 31.52 -7.56
CA LEU A 381 14.72 32.17 -6.29
C LEU A 381 14.20 33.59 -6.18
N SER A 382 14.33 34.37 -7.27
CA SER A 382 13.82 35.75 -7.30
C SER A 382 12.30 35.79 -7.12
N MET A 383 11.60 34.86 -7.77
CA MET A 383 10.16 34.71 -7.64
C MET A 383 9.75 34.27 -6.23
N ALA A 384 10.44 33.27 -5.64
CA ALA A 384 10.19 32.84 -4.27
C ALA A 384 10.26 33.99 -3.27
N ARG A 385 11.30 34.83 -3.37
CA ARG A 385 11.47 36.01 -2.54
C ARG A 385 10.38 37.08 -2.79
N GLY A 386 10.00 37.27 -4.05
CA GLY A 386 8.90 38.16 -4.43
C GLY A 386 7.56 37.72 -3.86
N LEU A 387 7.25 36.41 -3.97
CA LEU A 387 6.04 35.82 -3.39
C LEU A 387 6.01 35.93 -1.87
N ALA A 388 7.13 35.69 -1.20
CA ALA A 388 7.26 35.86 0.25
C ALA A 388 6.93 37.30 0.66
N SER A 389 7.48 38.28 -0.03
CA SER A 389 7.20 39.70 0.22
C SER A 389 5.72 40.02 0.01
N LEU A 390 5.10 39.53 -1.05
CA LEU A 390 3.67 39.74 -1.32
C LEU A 390 2.76 39.11 -0.24
N ARG A 391 3.18 37.96 0.30
CA ARG A 391 2.45 37.27 1.39
C ARG A 391 2.78 37.79 2.79
N GLY A 392 3.61 38.81 2.89
CA GLY A 392 4.03 39.39 4.18
C GLY A 392 4.91 38.45 5.01
N LYS A 393 5.66 37.54 4.36
CA LYS A 393 6.67 36.67 4.97
C LYS A 393 8.05 37.35 4.91
N LYS A 394 8.88 37.12 5.92
CA LYS A 394 10.26 37.67 5.99
C LYS A 394 11.25 36.96 5.06
N SER A 395 11.00 35.67 4.83
CA SER A 395 11.80 34.81 3.96
C SER A 395 10.87 33.90 3.15
N PRO A 396 11.28 33.36 1.99
CA PRO A 396 10.51 32.33 1.32
C PRO A 396 10.58 31.02 2.09
N GLY A 397 9.45 30.30 2.14
CA GLY A 397 9.32 28.99 2.76
C GLY A 397 9.02 27.88 1.77
N LEU A 398 8.47 26.77 2.25
CA LEU A 398 8.15 25.60 1.44
C LEU A 398 7.11 25.92 0.34
N TYR A 399 6.12 26.76 0.66
CA TYR A 399 5.07 27.15 -0.29
C TYR A 399 5.62 28.03 -1.42
N GLU A 400 6.45 29.01 -1.11
CA GLU A 400 7.10 29.87 -2.10
C GLU A 400 8.09 29.07 -2.96
N LEU A 401 8.78 28.10 -2.37
CA LEU A 401 9.65 27.15 -3.07
C LEU A 401 8.87 26.37 -4.14
N ARG A 402 7.73 25.80 -3.76
CA ARG A 402 6.87 25.01 -4.66
C ARG A 402 6.28 25.87 -5.78
N ASP A 403 5.71 27.03 -5.44
CA ASP A 403 5.06 27.94 -6.38
C ASP A 403 6.07 28.51 -7.40
N SER A 404 7.27 28.89 -6.95
CA SER A 404 8.33 29.43 -7.81
C SER A 404 8.93 28.36 -8.72
N ALA A 405 9.10 27.12 -8.23
CA ALA A 405 9.56 26.01 -9.03
C ALA A 405 8.52 25.62 -10.10
N LEU A 406 7.22 25.60 -9.74
CA LEU A 406 6.15 25.37 -10.72
C LEU A 406 6.22 26.39 -11.86
N SER A 407 6.38 27.67 -11.56
CA SER A 407 6.38 28.74 -12.56
C SER A 407 7.66 28.82 -13.38
N SER A 408 8.81 28.42 -12.82
CA SER A 408 10.13 28.61 -13.47
C SER A 408 10.67 27.32 -14.09
N PHE A 409 10.39 26.14 -13.52
CA PHE A 409 10.95 24.88 -13.97
C PHE A 409 10.03 24.13 -14.93
N VAL A 410 8.70 24.33 -14.85
CA VAL A 410 7.75 23.71 -15.77
C VAL A 410 7.60 24.58 -17.01
N LYS A 411 7.89 24.01 -18.19
CA LYS A 411 7.77 24.71 -19.48
C LYS A 411 6.45 24.32 -20.15
N GLY A 412 5.52 25.25 -20.21
CA GLY A 412 4.17 25.04 -20.74
C GLY A 412 3.16 24.57 -19.71
N GLU A 413 2.16 23.79 -20.12
CA GLU A 413 1.15 23.23 -19.20
C GLU A 413 1.73 22.13 -18.33
N CYS A 414 1.33 22.10 -17.05
CA CYS A 414 1.72 21.04 -16.13
C CYS A 414 0.97 19.74 -16.49
N SER A 415 1.71 18.73 -16.91
CA SER A 415 1.20 17.42 -17.31
C SER A 415 2.14 16.32 -16.83
N LEU A 416 1.76 15.06 -16.97
CA LEU A 416 2.61 13.90 -16.63
C LEU A 416 3.95 13.89 -17.39
N SER A 417 4.04 14.57 -18.53
CA SER A 417 5.28 14.70 -19.31
C SER A 417 6.14 15.90 -18.91
N THR A 418 5.58 16.90 -18.22
CA THR A 418 6.27 18.15 -17.87
C THR A 418 6.48 18.34 -16.35
N ASP A 419 5.94 17.47 -15.50
CA ASP A 419 6.04 17.55 -14.03
C ASP A 419 7.34 16.95 -13.46
N GLY A 420 8.23 16.43 -14.30
CA GLY A 420 9.52 15.82 -13.89
C GLY A 420 10.30 16.63 -12.87
N PRO A 421 10.55 17.93 -13.09
CA PRO A 421 11.25 18.80 -12.13
C PRO A 421 10.54 18.94 -10.79
N LEU A 422 9.21 18.99 -10.77
CA LEU A 422 8.42 19.07 -9.52
C LEU A 422 8.48 17.78 -8.73
N ARG A 423 8.45 16.62 -9.39
CA ARG A 423 8.65 15.32 -8.73
C ARG A 423 10.04 15.19 -8.13
N ILE A 424 11.07 15.71 -8.81
CA ILE A 424 12.42 15.77 -8.28
C ILE A 424 12.46 16.66 -7.02
N LEU A 425 11.87 17.84 -7.08
CA LEU A 425 11.80 18.76 -5.95
C LEU A 425 11.05 18.13 -4.77
N SER A 426 9.88 17.51 -5.01
CA SER A 426 9.10 16.82 -3.98
C SER A 426 9.92 15.75 -3.27
N ARG A 427 10.63 14.88 -4.02
CA ARG A 427 11.49 13.86 -3.41
C ARG A 427 12.65 14.46 -2.60
N LEU A 428 13.24 15.54 -3.06
CA LEU A 428 14.32 16.22 -2.33
C LEU A 428 13.81 16.85 -1.04
N THR A 429 12.64 17.53 -1.07
CA THR A 429 12.06 18.18 0.10
C THR A 429 11.49 17.18 1.11
N THR A 430 10.96 16.04 0.67
CA THR A 430 10.63 14.91 1.56
C THR A 430 11.91 14.32 2.18
N GLY A 431 12.96 14.15 1.38
CA GLY A 431 14.20 13.52 1.80
C GLY A 431 14.23 12.00 1.59
N GLU A 432 15.37 11.49 1.16
CA GLU A 432 15.60 10.05 0.91
C GLU A 432 16.40 9.39 2.07
N GLN A 433 16.56 10.09 3.19
CA GLN A 433 17.40 9.63 4.30
C GLN A 433 16.66 8.59 5.14
N THR A 434 17.41 7.60 5.58
CA THR A 434 17.03 6.63 6.59
C THR A 434 17.95 6.81 7.81
N GLY A 435 17.39 6.62 8.99
CA GLY A 435 18.17 6.63 10.20
C GLY A 435 18.88 5.32 10.48
N ALA A 436 19.45 5.24 11.67
CA ALA A 436 20.10 4.04 12.17
C ALA A 436 19.89 3.94 13.69
N VAL A 437 19.85 2.74 14.22
CA VAL A 437 19.78 2.46 15.66
C VAL A 437 21.08 1.83 16.08
N CYS A 438 21.60 2.18 17.26
CA CYS A 438 22.87 1.67 17.78
C CYS A 438 22.87 0.12 17.85
N ALA A 439 24.07 -0.45 17.81
CA ALA A 439 24.26 -1.91 17.77
C ALA A 439 23.77 -2.61 19.04
N ASP A 440 23.84 -1.94 20.19
CA ASP A 440 23.45 -2.48 21.51
C ASP A 440 21.92 -2.50 21.72
N ALA A 441 21.13 -1.93 20.80
CA ALA A 441 19.68 -1.99 20.87
C ALA A 441 19.18 -3.44 20.75
N ALA A 442 18.22 -3.80 21.59
CA ALA A 442 17.53 -5.09 21.44
C ALA A 442 16.87 -5.16 20.07
N ARG A 443 17.44 -5.96 19.16
CA ARG A 443 16.93 -6.19 17.82
C ARG A 443 16.36 -7.59 17.73
N PRO A 444 15.18 -7.79 17.10
CA PRO A 444 14.73 -9.13 16.80
C PRO A 444 15.77 -9.87 15.96
N PRO A 445 16.09 -11.14 16.29
CA PRO A 445 17.10 -11.93 15.55
C PRO A 445 16.82 -12.00 14.05
N LEU A 446 15.55 -12.05 13.65
CA LEU A 446 15.12 -12.08 12.24
C LEU A 446 15.53 -10.81 11.49
N LEU A 447 15.40 -9.63 12.11
CA LEU A 447 15.82 -8.37 11.50
C LEU A 447 17.35 -8.35 11.31
N ALA A 448 18.11 -8.82 12.30
CA ALA A 448 19.56 -8.94 12.23
C ALA A 448 20.01 -9.91 11.13
N ASP A 449 19.32 -11.04 10.97
CA ASP A 449 19.58 -12.00 9.88
C ASP A 449 19.28 -11.38 8.51
N PHE A 450 18.15 -10.66 8.36
CA PHE A 450 17.80 -9.97 7.12
C PHE A 450 18.87 -8.93 6.73
N GLU A 451 19.30 -8.09 7.66
CA GLU A 451 20.35 -7.08 7.42
C GLU A 451 21.67 -7.72 7.00
N LYS A 452 22.08 -8.80 7.68
CA LYS A 452 23.27 -9.58 7.35
C LYS A 452 23.20 -10.20 5.95
N GLN A 453 22.04 -10.74 5.55
CA GLN A 453 21.84 -11.28 4.21
C GLN A 453 21.89 -10.17 3.16
N CYS A 454 21.26 -9.01 3.41
CA CYS A 454 21.35 -7.85 2.53
C CYS A 454 22.81 -7.38 2.34
N GLU A 455 23.62 -7.32 3.40
CA GLU A 455 25.04 -6.99 3.34
C GLU A 455 25.81 -8.02 2.50
N ALA A 456 25.59 -9.33 2.73
CA ALA A 456 26.26 -10.39 1.98
C ALA A 456 25.94 -10.34 0.47
N PHE A 457 24.75 -9.92 0.10
CA PHE A 457 24.37 -9.71 -1.30
C PHE A 457 24.80 -8.35 -1.86
N GLY A 458 25.21 -7.40 -1.01
CA GLY A 458 25.56 -6.02 -1.38
C GLY A 458 24.34 -5.17 -1.71
N LEU A 459 23.20 -5.43 -1.05
CA LEU A 459 21.96 -4.67 -1.24
C LEU A 459 21.99 -3.37 -0.45
N LYS A 460 21.41 -2.32 -1.01
CA LYS A 460 21.34 -1.01 -0.36
C LYS A 460 20.10 -0.91 0.51
N ILE A 461 20.27 -0.93 1.82
CA ILE A 461 19.19 -0.82 2.81
C ILE A 461 19.21 0.48 3.63
N HIS A 462 20.05 1.45 3.24
CA HIS A 462 20.14 2.75 3.91
C HIS A 462 19.56 3.90 3.05
N SER A 463 18.65 3.54 2.14
CA SER A 463 17.99 4.50 1.25
C SER A 463 16.63 3.97 0.85
N THR A 464 15.61 4.83 0.83
CA THR A 464 14.26 4.51 0.35
C THR A 464 14.15 4.53 -1.18
N ALA A 465 15.22 4.88 -1.89
CA ALA A 465 15.24 4.89 -3.34
C ALA A 465 15.12 3.47 -3.92
N GLU A 466 14.23 3.30 -4.90
CA GLU A 466 14.10 2.04 -5.62
C GLU A 466 15.39 1.65 -6.33
N GLN A 467 15.79 0.40 -6.17
CA GLN A 467 16.93 -0.22 -6.83
C GLN A 467 16.44 -1.32 -7.77
N GLU A 468 16.98 -1.37 -8.97
CA GLU A 468 16.67 -2.44 -9.93
C GLU A 468 17.87 -3.36 -10.09
N CYS A 469 17.65 -4.66 -10.09
CA CYS A 469 18.69 -5.63 -10.40
C CYS A 469 18.19 -6.71 -11.38
N THR A 470 19.07 -7.11 -12.29
CA THR A 470 18.82 -8.19 -13.27
C THR A 470 19.54 -9.44 -12.85
N LEU A 471 18.78 -10.54 -12.65
CA LEU A 471 19.29 -11.81 -12.17
C LEU A 471 19.26 -12.87 -13.29
N ALA A 472 20.42 -13.46 -13.54
CA ALA A 472 20.57 -14.62 -14.43
C ALA A 472 20.54 -15.89 -13.57
N VAL A 473 19.33 -16.27 -13.11
CA VAL A 473 19.11 -17.33 -12.10
C VAL A 473 19.57 -18.71 -12.54
N PHE A 474 19.61 -18.96 -13.85
CA PHE A 474 19.97 -20.28 -14.41
C PHE A 474 21.47 -20.46 -14.70
N SER A 475 22.25 -19.38 -14.68
CA SER A 475 23.68 -19.42 -15.04
C SER A 475 24.61 -19.00 -13.92
N LYS A 476 24.11 -18.34 -12.87
CA LYS A 476 24.92 -17.81 -11.77
C LYS A 476 24.35 -18.18 -10.41
N GLU A 477 25.03 -19.00 -9.65
CA GLU A 477 24.58 -19.44 -8.32
C GLU A 477 24.31 -18.26 -7.35
N LYS A 478 25.16 -17.22 -7.35
CA LYS A 478 24.94 -16.03 -6.54
C LYS A 478 23.60 -15.34 -6.89
N HIS A 479 23.22 -15.28 -8.16
CA HIS A 479 21.95 -14.71 -8.62
C HIS A 479 20.77 -15.58 -8.21
N LEU A 480 20.93 -16.91 -8.25
CA LEU A 480 19.89 -17.84 -7.77
C LEU A 480 19.65 -17.69 -6.26
N ARG A 481 20.73 -17.58 -5.45
CA ARG A 481 20.60 -17.35 -4.00
C ARG A 481 19.92 -16.03 -3.69
N LEU A 482 20.26 -14.96 -4.42
CA LEU A 482 19.62 -13.66 -4.26
C LEU A 482 18.14 -13.70 -4.67
N ALA A 483 17.80 -14.39 -5.77
CA ALA A 483 16.40 -14.58 -6.17
C ALA A 483 15.60 -15.33 -5.08
N ARG A 484 16.17 -16.40 -4.50
CA ARG A 484 15.56 -17.14 -3.38
C ARG A 484 15.28 -16.24 -2.19
N PHE A 485 16.23 -15.39 -1.83
CA PHE A 485 16.05 -14.41 -0.75
C PHE A 485 14.93 -13.40 -1.07
N PHE A 486 14.83 -12.92 -2.31
CA PHE A 486 13.74 -12.04 -2.71
C PHE A 486 12.38 -12.76 -2.67
N TYR A 487 12.27 -14.00 -3.12
CA TYR A 487 11.06 -14.79 -2.97
C TYR A 487 10.68 -15.03 -1.50
N GLN A 488 11.65 -15.24 -0.61
CA GLN A 488 11.41 -15.37 0.82
C GLN A 488 10.84 -14.08 1.41
N THR A 489 11.42 -12.94 1.08
CA THR A 489 10.92 -11.63 1.56
C THR A 489 9.55 -11.27 0.97
N GLU A 490 9.28 -11.62 -0.28
CA GLU A 490 7.98 -11.47 -0.92
C GLU A 490 6.92 -12.37 -0.24
N PHE A 491 7.27 -13.62 0.08
CA PHE A 491 6.39 -14.57 0.77
C PHE A 491 6.02 -14.13 2.20
N LEU A 492 6.96 -13.51 2.92
CA LEU A 492 6.70 -12.90 4.23
C LEU A 492 5.83 -11.64 4.14
N GLY A 493 5.61 -11.11 2.94
CA GLY A 493 4.79 -9.92 2.75
C GLY A 493 5.41 -8.62 3.28
N CYS A 494 6.75 -8.59 3.50
CA CYS A 494 7.41 -7.41 4.06
C CYS A 494 7.57 -6.23 3.08
N GLY A 495 7.23 -6.42 1.79
CA GLY A 495 7.27 -5.34 0.79
C GLY A 495 8.69 -4.89 0.39
N PHE A 496 9.74 -5.67 0.72
CA PHE A 496 11.12 -5.33 0.41
C PHE A 496 11.45 -5.44 -1.08
N ALA A 497 11.07 -6.56 -1.71
CA ALA A 497 11.36 -6.85 -3.10
C ALA A 497 10.10 -7.24 -3.86
N LYS A 498 10.06 -6.87 -5.16
CA LYS A 498 8.98 -7.23 -6.07
C LYS A 498 9.57 -7.57 -7.44
N LYS A 499 9.10 -8.65 -8.03
CA LYS A 499 9.51 -9.02 -9.39
C LYS A 499 8.82 -8.13 -10.43
N LYS A 500 9.61 -7.43 -11.25
CA LYS A 500 9.15 -6.55 -12.33
C LYS A 500 8.96 -7.29 -13.65
N LYS A 501 9.91 -8.17 -14.01
CA LYS A 501 9.87 -8.99 -15.22
C LYS A 501 10.57 -10.33 -14.97
N GLY A 502 10.16 -11.37 -15.66
CA GLY A 502 10.73 -12.70 -15.56
C GLY A 502 9.67 -13.78 -15.69
N SER A 503 10.03 -15.04 -15.49
CA SER A 503 9.09 -16.14 -15.38
C SER A 503 8.26 -15.99 -14.09
N ASP A 504 6.95 -15.96 -14.23
CA ASP A 504 6.03 -15.95 -13.08
C ASP A 504 5.38 -17.33 -12.92
N LEU A 505 6.09 -18.19 -12.20
CA LEU A 505 5.65 -19.57 -12.00
C LEU A 505 4.49 -19.67 -11.01
N VAL A 506 4.37 -18.70 -10.11
CA VAL A 506 3.25 -18.63 -9.14
C VAL A 506 1.92 -18.33 -9.84
N ASN A 507 1.93 -17.50 -10.89
CA ASN A 507 0.74 -17.19 -11.70
C ASN A 507 0.77 -17.86 -13.08
N ARG A 508 1.75 -18.76 -13.33
CA ARG A 508 1.92 -19.53 -14.58
C ARG A 508 2.05 -18.64 -15.84
N ARG A 509 2.79 -17.52 -15.72
CA ARG A 509 3.02 -16.57 -16.80
C ARG A 509 4.49 -16.63 -17.26
N ASP A 510 4.71 -16.50 -18.56
CA ASP A 510 6.05 -16.37 -19.17
C ASP A 510 7.11 -17.39 -18.67
N PRO A 511 6.86 -18.72 -18.63
CA PRO A 511 7.77 -19.71 -18.03
C PRO A 511 9.14 -19.77 -18.72
N ASN A 512 9.27 -19.30 -19.95
CA ASN A 512 10.48 -19.42 -20.77
C ASN A 512 11.43 -18.21 -20.67
N ARG A 513 11.18 -17.25 -19.76
CA ARG A 513 12.07 -16.10 -19.56
C ARG A 513 13.28 -16.50 -18.73
N ILE A 514 14.48 -16.37 -19.30
CA ILE A 514 15.75 -16.80 -18.70
C ILE A 514 16.27 -15.78 -17.64
N ARG A 515 15.83 -14.53 -17.65
CA ARG A 515 16.30 -13.49 -16.73
C ARG A 515 15.13 -12.93 -15.94
N GLU A 516 15.40 -12.71 -14.67
CA GLU A 516 14.48 -12.01 -13.77
C GLU A 516 14.96 -10.58 -13.52
N ILE A 517 14.04 -9.62 -13.55
CA ILE A 517 14.28 -8.24 -13.16
C ILE A 517 13.49 -8.00 -11.89
N TRP A 518 14.21 -7.63 -10.83
CA TRP A 518 13.66 -7.33 -9.51
C TRP A 518 13.84 -5.87 -9.18
N ILE A 519 12.84 -5.30 -8.52
CA ILE A 519 12.93 -3.99 -7.86
C ILE A 519 12.91 -4.26 -6.37
N TYR A 520 13.81 -3.62 -5.64
CA TYR A 520 13.79 -3.67 -4.18
C TYR A 520 14.02 -2.28 -3.59
N ARG A 521 13.46 -2.03 -2.43
CA ARG A 521 13.71 -0.83 -1.65
C ARG A 521 13.56 -1.12 -0.16
N TRP A 522 14.34 -0.46 0.65
CA TRP A 522 14.11 -0.45 2.08
C TRP A 522 13.02 0.58 2.44
N SER A 523 12.22 0.28 3.44
CA SER A 523 11.28 1.22 4.06
C SER A 523 11.06 0.86 5.53
N ALA A 524 10.53 1.78 6.32
CA ALA A 524 10.17 1.52 7.71
C ALA A 524 9.15 0.38 7.83
N GLN A 525 8.26 0.24 6.85
CA GLN A 525 7.28 -0.86 6.80
C GLN A 525 7.95 -2.23 6.64
N VAL A 526 9.05 -2.32 5.86
CA VAL A 526 9.84 -3.56 5.75
C VAL A 526 10.36 -3.98 7.12
N THR A 527 10.97 -3.04 7.85
CA THR A 527 11.50 -3.31 9.19
C THR A 527 10.40 -3.73 10.16
N ALA A 528 9.26 -3.03 10.15
CA ALA A 528 8.12 -3.36 11.00
C ALA A 528 7.56 -4.76 10.70
N ALA A 529 7.37 -5.10 9.43
CA ALA A 529 6.88 -6.43 9.03
C ALA A 529 7.85 -7.55 9.43
N LEU A 530 9.17 -7.30 9.38
CA LEU A 530 10.17 -8.25 9.86
C LEU A 530 10.17 -8.37 11.40
N ILE A 531 9.95 -7.29 12.13
CA ILE A 531 9.77 -7.33 13.59
C ILE A 531 8.56 -8.20 13.94
N ASP A 532 7.43 -7.99 13.28
CA ASP A 532 6.23 -8.81 13.49
C ASP A 532 6.45 -10.30 13.15
N ALA A 533 7.13 -10.57 12.05
CA ALA A 533 7.43 -11.94 11.63
C ALA A 533 8.45 -12.64 12.56
N SER A 534 9.18 -11.89 13.42
CA SER A 534 10.17 -12.45 14.35
C SER A 534 9.59 -13.42 15.39
N VAL A 535 8.29 -13.34 15.65
CA VAL A 535 7.55 -14.30 16.49
C VAL A 535 7.55 -15.70 15.86
N SER A 536 7.70 -15.77 14.52
CA SER A 536 7.63 -17.02 13.74
C SER A 536 8.99 -17.68 13.51
N GLY A 537 10.11 -16.98 13.80
CA GLY A 537 11.47 -17.51 13.63
C GLY A 537 12.55 -16.47 13.87
N GLY A 538 13.76 -16.92 14.20
CA GLY A 538 14.94 -16.05 14.41
C GLY A 538 15.69 -15.69 13.14
N THR A 539 15.42 -16.37 12.00
CA THR A 539 15.99 -16.09 10.70
C THR A 539 14.89 -15.93 9.65
N VAL A 540 15.21 -15.29 8.52
CA VAL A 540 14.25 -15.13 7.39
C VAL A 540 13.76 -16.51 6.94
N GLU A 541 14.66 -17.49 6.83
CA GLU A 541 14.31 -18.85 6.42
C GLU A 541 13.39 -19.54 7.42
N GLU A 542 13.66 -19.47 8.74
CA GLU A 542 12.80 -20.04 9.77
C GLU A 542 11.40 -19.43 9.79
N ALA A 543 11.30 -18.10 9.70
CA ALA A 543 10.02 -17.41 9.64
C ALA A 543 9.21 -17.83 8.40
N VAL A 544 9.85 -17.90 7.24
CA VAL A 544 9.24 -18.40 5.99
C VAL A 544 8.75 -19.83 6.15
N ARG A 545 9.56 -20.72 6.73
CA ARG A 545 9.18 -22.13 7.01
C ARG A 545 7.95 -22.21 7.91
N SER A 546 7.92 -21.42 8.96
CA SER A 546 6.79 -21.36 9.88
C SER A 546 5.51 -20.88 9.20
N HIS A 547 5.58 -19.78 8.43
CA HIS A 547 4.45 -19.25 7.67
C HIS A 547 3.98 -20.21 6.59
N LEU A 548 4.92 -20.87 5.88
CA LEU A 548 4.60 -21.86 4.86
C LEU A 548 3.87 -23.07 5.47
N ALA A 549 4.36 -23.57 6.59
CA ALA A 549 3.73 -24.67 7.31
C ALA A 549 2.32 -24.31 7.80
N ALA A 550 2.14 -23.09 8.34
CA ALA A 550 0.84 -22.61 8.81
C ALA A 550 -0.17 -22.49 7.64
N ARG A 551 0.22 -21.87 6.52
CA ARG A 551 -0.65 -21.77 5.32
C ARG A 551 -0.98 -23.15 4.76
N PHE A 552 0.01 -24.05 4.73
CA PHE A 552 -0.17 -25.41 4.19
C PHE A 552 -1.12 -26.23 5.06
N SER A 553 -1.07 -26.09 6.39
CA SER A 553 -1.99 -26.77 7.32
C SER A 553 -3.44 -26.29 7.21
N GLN A 554 -3.65 -25.06 6.78
CA GLN A 554 -5.00 -24.47 6.55
C GLN A 554 -5.52 -24.77 5.15
N CYS A 555 -4.63 -25.17 4.23
CA CYS A 555 -4.96 -25.42 2.83
C CYS A 555 -5.92 -26.61 2.71
N ARG A 556 -7.00 -26.45 1.92
CA ARG A 556 -8.00 -27.49 1.68
C ARG A 556 -8.12 -27.91 0.22
N GLY A 557 -7.60 -27.08 -0.70
CA GLY A 557 -7.67 -27.30 -2.14
C GLY A 557 -6.32 -27.66 -2.76
N SER A 558 -6.34 -28.56 -3.74
CA SER A 558 -5.12 -29.03 -4.45
C SER A 558 -4.44 -27.90 -5.22
N ARG A 559 -5.19 -26.92 -5.76
CA ARG A 559 -4.64 -25.75 -6.47
C ARG A 559 -3.74 -24.94 -5.54
N GLU A 560 -4.24 -24.61 -4.35
CA GLU A 560 -3.50 -23.81 -3.37
C GLU A 560 -2.31 -24.60 -2.81
N GLY A 561 -2.50 -25.86 -2.46
CA GLY A 561 -1.42 -26.71 -1.96
C GLY A 561 -0.28 -26.86 -2.97
N ALA A 562 -0.59 -27.10 -4.24
CA ALA A 562 0.43 -27.17 -5.29
C ALA A 562 1.12 -25.82 -5.56
N LYS A 563 0.38 -24.69 -5.43
CA LYS A 563 0.97 -23.34 -5.50
C LYS A 563 1.98 -23.11 -4.37
N LEU A 564 1.66 -23.51 -3.15
CA LEU A 564 2.58 -23.43 -2.00
C LEU A 564 3.81 -24.33 -2.21
N LEU A 565 3.66 -25.51 -2.81
CA LEU A 565 4.80 -26.36 -3.21
C LEU A 565 5.71 -25.61 -4.19
N VAL A 566 5.17 -24.99 -5.25
CA VAL A 566 5.95 -24.19 -6.20
C VAL A 566 6.68 -23.05 -5.49
N GLN A 567 6.02 -22.35 -4.58
CA GLN A 567 6.65 -21.28 -3.79
C GLN A 567 7.81 -21.80 -2.93
N SER A 568 7.66 -22.97 -2.30
CA SER A 568 8.74 -23.57 -1.50
C SER A 568 9.99 -23.85 -2.34
N PHE A 569 9.83 -24.27 -3.59
CA PHE A 569 10.95 -24.46 -4.54
C PHE A 569 11.62 -23.15 -4.93
N LEU A 570 10.84 -22.13 -5.24
CA LEU A 570 11.36 -20.80 -5.57
C LEU A 570 12.16 -20.20 -4.40
N MET A 571 11.75 -20.46 -3.18
CA MET A 571 12.44 -20.04 -1.96
C MET A 571 13.63 -20.91 -1.56
N GLY A 572 13.83 -22.08 -2.21
CA GLY A 572 14.93 -23.00 -1.95
C GLY A 572 14.77 -23.87 -0.69
N LEU A 573 13.54 -24.08 -0.21
CA LEU A 573 13.24 -24.84 1.01
C LEU A 573 13.08 -26.34 0.71
N PHE A 574 14.18 -26.99 0.34
CA PHE A 574 14.14 -28.36 -0.14
C PHE A 574 13.84 -29.40 0.95
N ASP A 575 14.22 -29.18 2.19
CA ASP A 575 14.03 -30.12 3.29
C ASP A 575 12.55 -30.25 3.72
N GLU A 576 11.71 -29.27 3.39
CA GLU A 576 10.27 -29.30 3.67
C GLU A 576 9.47 -30.10 2.64
N GLN A 577 10.07 -30.46 1.50
CA GLN A 577 9.36 -31.06 0.36
C GLN A 577 8.77 -32.44 0.68
N GLU A 578 9.50 -33.29 1.42
CA GLU A 578 8.97 -34.59 1.82
C GLU A 578 7.76 -34.49 2.74
N ARG A 579 7.85 -33.58 3.72
CA ARG A 579 6.74 -33.34 4.66
C ARG A 579 5.53 -32.75 3.95
N MET A 580 5.74 -31.74 3.10
CA MET A 580 4.68 -31.10 2.33
C MET A 580 4.07 -32.05 1.29
N GLY A 581 4.89 -32.93 0.67
CA GLY A 581 4.41 -33.96 -0.25
C GLY A 581 3.46 -34.95 0.42
N ALA A 582 3.79 -35.40 1.63
CA ALA A 582 2.91 -36.29 2.41
C ALA A 582 1.60 -35.59 2.82
N GLN A 583 1.67 -34.35 3.26
CA GLN A 583 0.48 -33.54 3.58
C GLN A 583 -0.37 -33.25 2.32
N PHE A 584 0.25 -32.96 1.19
CA PHE A 584 -0.45 -32.73 -0.08
C PHE A 584 -1.24 -33.98 -0.53
N ALA A 585 -0.74 -35.16 -0.31
CA ALA A 585 -1.48 -36.39 -0.59
C ALA A 585 -2.79 -36.46 0.23
N GLY A 586 -2.77 -35.99 1.46
CA GLY A 586 -3.98 -35.85 2.31
C GLY A 586 -4.97 -34.81 1.76
N ILE A 587 -4.48 -33.64 1.33
CA ILE A 587 -5.30 -32.58 0.70
C ILE A 587 -5.92 -33.12 -0.59
N LEU A 588 -5.11 -33.75 -1.44
CA LEU A 588 -5.55 -34.35 -2.68
C LEU A 588 -6.64 -35.40 -2.43
N ALA A 589 -6.50 -36.25 -1.43
CA ALA A 589 -7.51 -37.26 -1.10
C ALA A 589 -8.87 -36.62 -0.67
N GLY A 590 -8.86 -35.49 0.01
CA GLY A 590 -10.03 -34.76 0.48
C GLY A 590 -10.68 -33.81 -0.56
N ASP A 591 -9.93 -33.40 -1.58
CA ASP A 591 -10.38 -32.43 -2.58
C ASP A 591 -11.35 -33.05 -3.59
N GLY A 592 -12.58 -32.57 -3.66
CA GLY A 592 -13.63 -32.99 -4.61
C GLY A 592 -13.93 -31.97 -5.69
N ASP A 593 -13.16 -30.87 -5.75
CA ASP A 593 -13.36 -29.81 -6.74
C ASP A 593 -12.48 -30.04 -7.98
N PHE A 594 -13.15 -30.19 -9.13
CA PHE A 594 -12.48 -30.38 -10.41
C PHE A 594 -11.55 -29.23 -10.79
N PHE A 595 -11.95 -27.99 -10.52
CA PHE A 595 -11.16 -26.81 -10.86
C PHE A 595 -9.92 -26.70 -9.98
N SER A 596 -10.05 -26.97 -8.69
CA SER A 596 -8.93 -27.05 -7.75
C SER A 596 -7.93 -28.13 -8.15
N LEU A 597 -8.41 -29.34 -8.46
CA LEU A 597 -7.56 -30.47 -8.91
C LEU A 597 -6.84 -30.15 -10.21
N SER A 598 -7.56 -29.61 -11.22
CA SER A 598 -6.96 -29.26 -12.52
C SER A 598 -5.90 -28.16 -12.39
N GLY A 599 -6.14 -27.17 -11.51
CA GLY A 599 -5.16 -26.14 -11.16
C GLY A 599 -3.93 -26.74 -10.47
N GLY A 600 -4.15 -27.63 -9.50
CA GLY A 600 -3.08 -28.36 -8.80
C GLY A 600 -2.23 -29.20 -9.75
N PHE A 601 -2.88 -29.99 -10.61
CA PHE A 601 -2.22 -30.76 -11.65
C PHE A 601 -1.30 -29.92 -12.53
N SER A 602 -1.80 -28.76 -12.99
CA SER A 602 -1.04 -27.85 -13.84
C SER A 602 0.22 -27.30 -13.15
N TYR A 603 0.16 -27.01 -11.85
CA TYR A 603 1.33 -26.61 -11.04
C TYR A 603 2.33 -27.75 -10.88
N LEU A 604 1.84 -28.96 -10.60
CA LEU A 604 2.72 -30.13 -10.43
C LEU A 604 3.44 -30.51 -11.75
N VAL A 605 2.74 -30.49 -12.89
CA VAL A 605 3.32 -30.70 -14.21
C VAL A 605 4.40 -29.67 -14.53
N MET A 606 4.11 -28.39 -14.28
CA MET A 606 5.08 -27.30 -14.47
C MET A 606 6.31 -27.52 -13.58
N LEU A 607 6.12 -27.93 -12.34
CA LEU A 607 7.21 -28.24 -11.43
C LEU A 607 8.05 -29.41 -11.92
N GLY A 608 7.40 -30.46 -12.48
CA GLY A 608 8.08 -31.62 -13.10
C GLY A 608 8.96 -31.25 -14.29
N GLU A 609 8.51 -30.32 -15.11
CA GLU A 609 9.29 -29.80 -16.25
C GLU A 609 10.51 -29.00 -15.83
N LEU A 610 10.36 -28.25 -14.73
CA LEU A 610 11.41 -27.42 -14.20
C LEU A 610 12.25 -28.12 -13.12
N ALA A 611 12.04 -29.42 -12.92
CA ALA A 611 12.64 -30.18 -11.83
C ALA A 611 14.18 -30.10 -11.81
N ASP A 612 14.83 -30.16 -12.97
CA ASP A 612 16.30 -30.06 -13.07
C ASP A 612 16.79 -28.66 -12.69
N LEU A 613 16.06 -27.67 -13.16
CA LEU A 613 16.39 -26.26 -12.99
C LEU A 613 16.32 -25.83 -11.51
N TYR A 614 15.30 -26.34 -10.81
CA TYR A 614 15.06 -26.01 -9.40
C TYR A 614 15.61 -27.08 -8.44
N GLN A 615 16.38 -28.04 -8.93
CA GLN A 615 17.05 -29.08 -8.14
C GLN A 615 16.07 -29.90 -7.27
N VAL A 616 14.94 -30.31 -7.87
CA VAL A 616 13.96 -31.21 -7.22
C VAL A 616 14.64 -32.55 -6.92
N ARG A 617 14.80 -32.87 -5.65
CA ARG A 617 15.52 -34.08 -5.22
C ARG A 617 14.67 -35.36 -5.34
N ASP A 618 13.36 -35.27 -5.04
CA ASP A 618 12.44 -36.41 -5.07
C ASP A 618 11.47 -36.34 -6.26
N ARG A 619 11.98 -36.67 -7.45
CA ARG A 619 11.18 -36.74 -8.68
C ARG A 619 10.12 -37.83 -8.62
N MET A 620 10.42 -38.96 -7.98
CA MET A 620 9.51 -40.09 -7.93
C MET A 620 8.26 -39.80 -7.12
N ASN A 621 8.37 -39.01 -6.06
CA ASN A 621 7.21 -38.54 -5.29
C ASN A 621 6.37 -37.51 -6.07
N LEU A 622 7.02 -36.62 -6.82
CA LEU A 622 6.32 -35.67 -7.68
C LEU A 622 5.52 -36.36 -8.78
N GLU A 623 6.09 -37.38 -9.46
CA GLU A 623 5.40 -38.18 -10.46
C GLU A 623 4.19 -38.93 -9.88
N LYS A 624 4.31 -39.47 -8.67
CA LYS A 624 3.17 -40.09 -7.94
C LYS A 624 2.06 -39.07 -7.64
N MET A 625 2.41 -37.87 -7.21
CA MET A 625 1.43 -36.83 -6.96
C MET A 625 0.71 -36.39 -8.25
N ILE A 626 1.44 -36.23 -9.35
CA ILE A 626 0.88 -35.93 -10.68
C ILE A 626 -0.11 -37.04 -11.10
N GLY A 627 0.29 -38.31 -10.98
CA GLY A 627 -0.56 -39.46 -11.32
C GLY A 627 -1.85 -39.49 -10.48
N ALA A 628 -1.73 -39.39 -9.15
CA ALA A 628 -2.86 -39.42 -8.24
C ALA A 628 -3.83 -38.23 -8.47
N CYS A 629 -3.29 -37.05 -8.74
CA CYS A 629 -4.10 -35.86 -9.07
C CYS A 629 -4.86 -36.10 -10.38
N PHE A 630 -4.20 -36.62 -11.38
CA PHE A 630 -4.80 -36.90 -12.68
C PHE A 630 -5.90 -37.98 -12.61
N GLU A 631 -5.67 -39.07 -11.88
CA GLU A 631 -6.67 -40.13 -11.66
C GLU A 631 -7.96 -39.54 -11.05
N LYS A 632 -7.81 -38.66 -10.08
CA LYS A 632 -8.96 -38.03 -9.43
C LYS A 632 -9.72 -37.08 -10.35
N ILE A 633 -8.99 -36.29 -11.17
CA ILE A 633 -9.58 -35.47 -12.23
C ILE A 633 -10.43 -36.35 -13.18
N LEU A 634 -9.91 -37.48 -13.60
CA LEU A 634 -10.62 -38.41 -14.53
C LEU A 634 -11.91 -38.98 -13.93
N GLN A 635 -11.99 -39.11 -12.60
CA GLN A 635 -13.22 -39.55 -11.93
C GLN A 635 -14.30 -38.46 -11.96
N LEU A 636 -13.93 -37.18 -11.86
CA LEU A 636 -14.85 -36.05 -11.85
C LEU A 636 -15.21 -35.55 -13.24
N LEU A 637 -14.30 -35.69 -14.21
CA LEU A 637 -14.45 -35.19 -15.57
C LEU A 637 -15.78 -35.56 -16.24
N PRO A 638 -16.32 -36.80 -16.13
CA PRO A 638 -17.60 -37.15 -16.75
C PRO A 638 -18.82 -36.36 -16.23
N PHE A 639 -18.69 -35.64 -15.13
CA PHE A 639 -19.77 -34.83 -14.54
C PHE A 639 -19.65 -33.35 -14.90
N MET A 640 -18.51 -32.94 -15.50
CA MET A 640 -18.27 -31.54 -15.84
C MET A 640 -19.00 -31.08 -17.10
N GLY A 641 -19.55 -31.99 -17.89
CA GLY A 641 -20.24 -31.64 -19.12
C GLY A 641 -21.44 -30.70 -18.92
N ASN A 642 -22.10 -30.71 -17.76
CA ASN A 642 -23.22 -29.85 -17.42
C ASN A 642 -22.88 -28.64 -16.57
N THR A 643 -21.62 -28.16 -16.61
CA THR A 643 -21.23 -26.93 -15.93
C THR A 643 -22.00 -25.73 -16.46
N GLY A 644 -22.55 -24.89 -15.57
CA GLY A 644 -23.29 -23.69 -15.93
C GLY A 644 -22.45 -22.63 -16.65
N GLU A 645 -23.12 -21.60 -17.15
CA GLU A 645 -22.46 -20.51 -17.93
C GLU A 645 -21.35 -19.82 -17.16
N GLU A 646 -21.51 -19.59 -15.86
CA GLU A 646 -20.52 -18.94 -15.01
C GLU A 646 -19.18 -19.72 -14.91
N GLY A 647 -19.25 -21.05 -14.90
CA GLY A 647 -18.08 -21.93 -14.80
C GLY A 647 -17.54 -22.46 -16.14
N GLN A 648 -18.23 -22.22 -17.27
CA GLN A 648 -17.89 -22.85 -18.55
C GLN A 648 -16.52 -22.48 -19.07
N ASP A 649 -16.08 -21.22 -18.88
CA ASP A 649 -14.81 -20.72 -19.37
C ASP A 649 -13.66 -21.34 -18.58
N GLU A 650 -13.76 -21.42 -17.26
CA GLU A 650 -12.78 -22.10 -16.42
C GLU A 650 -12.72 -23.61 -16.75
N CYS A 651 -13.88 -24.24 -17.00
CA CYS A 651 -13.92 -25.63 -17.42
C CYS A 651 -13.19 -25.86 -18.76
N MET A 652 -13.46 -25.05 -19.77
CA MET A 652 -12.75 -25.13 -21.06
C MET A 652 -11.24 -24.92 -20.92
N GLU A 653 -10.80 -23.96 -20.09
CA GLU A 653 -9.39 -23.73 -19.78
C GLU A 653 -8.76 -24.94 -19.08
N CYS A 654 -9.44 -25.56 -18.14
CA CYS A 654 -8.99 -26.78 -17.48
C CYS A 654 -8.82 -27.93 -18.48
N LEU A 655 -9.82 -28.15 -19.35
CA LEU A 655 -9.75 -29.16 -20.40
C LEU A 655 -8.58 -28.92 -21.35
N ARG A 656 -8.37 -27.68 -21.79
CA ARG A 656 -7.23 -27.31 -22.65
C ARG A 656 -5.88 -27.52 -21.94
N SER A 657 -5.79 -27.15 -20.67
CA SER A 657 -4.57 -27.33 -19.88
C SER A 657 -4.22 -28.82 -19.71
N LEU A 658 -5.21 -29.67 -19.44
CA LEU A 658 -5.06 -31.12 -19.37
C LEU A 658 -4.62 -31.71 -20.73
N TYR A 659 -5.23 -31.27 -21.83
CA TYR A 659 -4.85 -31.65 -23.19
C TYR A 659 -3.40 -31.30 -23.52
N GLN A 660 -2.99 -30.07 -23.20
CA GLN A 660 -1.63 -29.58 -23.41
C GLN A 660 -0.62 -30.41 -22.58
N ALA A 661 -0.92 -30.63 -21.31
CA ALA A 661 -0.07 -31.43 -20.42
C ALA A 661 0.11 -32.89 -20.92
N THR A 662 -0.99 -33.55 -21.30
CA THR A 662 -0.96 -34.90 -21.83
C THR A 662 -0.34 -34.99 -23.24
N GLY A 663 -0.12 -33.85 -23.89
CA GLY A 663 0.60 -33.77 -25.18
C GLY A 663 2.11 -33.81 -25.05
N LYS A 664 2.65 -33.58 -23.85
CA LYS A 664 4.08 -33.60 -23.60
C LYS A 664 4.61 -35.05 -23.54
N GLU A 665 5.84 -35.29 -24.00
CA GLU A 665 6.42 -36.60 -24.09
C GLU A 665 6.39 -37.35 -22.74
N ALA A 666 6.72 -36.69 -21.65
CA ALA A 666 6.71 -37.24 -20.29
C ALA A 666 5.31 -37.73 -19.82
N TYR A 667 4.22 -37.19 -20.34
CA TYR A 667 2.86 -37.50 -19.95
C TYR A 667 2.00 -38.06 -21.08
N ALA A 668 2.60 -38.39 -22.22
CA ALA A 668 1.88 -38.87 -23.40
C ALA A 668 1.06 -40.13 -23.13
N GLY A 669 1.52 -40.99 -22.21
CA GLY A 669 0.81 -42.21 -21.77
C GLY A 669 -0.56 -41.91 -21.09
N LEU A 670 -0.80 -40.69 -20.59
CA LEU A 670 -2.05 -40.29 -19.97
C LEU A 670 -3.12 -39.86 -20.98
N ARG A 671 -2.73 -39.52 -22.21
CA ARG A 671 -3.61 -39.04 -23.28
C ARG A 671 -4.74 -39.97 -23.65
N PRO A 672 -4.54 -41.31 -23.89
CA PRO A 672 -5.63 -42.22 -24.20
C PRO A 672 -6.70 -42.30 -23.09
N VAL A 673 -6.24 -42.29 -21.83
CA VAL A 673 -7.16 -42.37 -20.66
C VAL A 673 -7.97 -41.10 -20.53
N PHE A 674 -7.36 -39.93 -20.78
CA PHE A 674 -8.05 -38.63 -20.83
C PHE A 674 -9.09 -38.58 -21.95
N ALA A 675 -8.75 -39.05 -23.17
CA ALA A 675 -9.67 -39.14 -24.28
C ALA A 675 -10.89 -40.02 -23.93
N GLY A 676 -10.67 -41.20 -23.33
CA GLY A 676 -11.76 -42.05 -22.86
C GLY A 676 -12.65 -41.43 -21.78
N ALA A 677 -12.11 -40.54 -20.92
CA ALA A 677 -12.91 -39.81 -19.94
C ALA A 677 -13.77 -38.72 -20.61
N LEU A 678 -13.23 -38.05 -21.63
CA LEU A 678 -14.00 -37.08 -22.43
C LEU A 678 -15.14 -37.75 -23.19
N GLU A 679 -14.93 -38.95 -23.75
CA GLU A 679 -16.01 -39.74 -24.40
C GLU A 679 -17.14 -40.02 -23.41
N ARG A 680 -16.85 -40.49 -22.20
CA ARG A 680 -17.82 -40.73 -21.14
C ARG A 680 -18.56 -39.44 -20.71
N MET A 681 -17.88 -38.30 -20.75
CA MET A 681 -18.50 -37.00 -20.48
C MET A 681 -19.54 -36.67 -21.57
N LEU A 682 -19.18 -36.85 -22.83
CA LEU A 682 -19.99 -36.59 -24.01
C LEU A 682 -21.24 -37.53 -24.14
N GLU A 683 -21.24 -38.67 -23.45
CA GLU A 683 -22.38 -39.57 -23.39
C GLU A 683 -23.48 -39.10 -22.41
N LYS A 684 -23.11 -38.23 -21.43
CA LYS A 684 -24.05 -37.72 -20.44
C LYS A 684 -24.84 -36.52 -20.95
N ARG A 685 -26.11 -36.46 -20.60
CA ARG A 685 -27.01 -35.34 -20.93
C ARG A 685 -27.73 -34.84 -19.67
N PRO A 686 -28.05 -33.55 -19.54
CA PRO A 686 -27.72 -32.47 -20.47
C PRO A 686 -26.22 -32.12 -20.49
N ILE A 687 -25.76 -31.46 -21.56
CA ILE A 687 -24.40 -30.99 -21.72
C ILE A 687 -24.37 -29.52 -22.16
N ASN A 688 -23.45 -28.74 -21.58
CA ASN A 688 -23.23 -27.35 -21.98
C ASN A 688 -22.61 -27.32 -23.41
N PRO A 689 -23.17 -26.55 -24.34
CA PRO A 689 -22.71 -26.53 -25.73
C PRO A 689 -21.25 -26.12 -25.90
N ALA A 690 -20.76 -25.17 -25.10
CA ALA A 690 -19.37 -24.72 -25.18
C ALA A 690 -18.40 -25.84 -24.71
N ILE A 691 -18.76 -26.56 -23.66
CA ILE A 691 -17.95 -27.69 -23.14
C ILE A 691 -17.99 -28.86 -24.12
N GLU A 692 -19.15 -29.14 -24.75
CA GLU A 692 -19.25 -30.16 -25.80
C GLU A 692 -18.35 -29.85 -26.99
N GLY A 693 -18.38 -28.59 -27.47
CA GLY A 693 -17.52 -28.15 -28.56
C GLY A 693 -16.01 -28.26 -28.19
N ALA A 694 -15.64 -27.85 -26.99
CA ALA A 694 -14.24 -27.95 -26.52
C ALA A 694 -13.76 -29.41 -26.37
N ALA A 695 -14.61 -30.28 -25.84
CA ALA A 695 -14.26 -31.69 -25.69
C ALA A 695 -14.10 -32.41 -27.06
N LEU A 696 -15.01 -32.14 -27.99
CA LEU A 696 -14.91 -32.68 -29.35
C LEU A 696 -13.65 -32.17 -30.08
N GLY A 697 -13.30 -30.89 -29.91
CA GLY A 697 -12.07 -30.32 -30.46
C GLY A 697 -10.81 -30.99 -29.89
N ILE A 698 -10.79 -31.27 -28.60
CA ILE A 698 -9.68 -32.00 -27.95
C ILE A 698 -9.57 -33.44 -28.48
N LEU A 699 -10.70 -34.15 -28.61
CA LEU A 699 -10.74 -35.51 -29.13
C LEU A 699 -10.22 -35.57 -30.59
N TYR A 700 -10.60 -34.55 -31.39
CA TYR A 700 -10.07 -34.41 -32.75
C TYR A 700 -8.54 -34.29 -32.77
N GLY A 701 -7.97 -33.54 -31.85
CA GLY A 701 -6.52 -33.41 -31.68
C GLY A 701 -5.83 -34.65 -31.07
N CYS A 702 -6.58 -35.56 -30.45
CA CYS A 702 -6.01 -36.79 -29.84
C CYS A 702 -5.76 -37.94 -30.81
N GLY A 703 -6.19 -37.83 -32.09
CA GLY A 703 -5.82 -38.83 -33.12
C GLY A 703 -6.99 -39.59 -33.77
N GLY A 704 -8.23 -39.24 -33.51
CA GLY A 704 -9.43 -39.84 -34.13
C GLY A 704 -9.98 -39.02 -35.30
N GLN A 705 -9.13 -38.47 -36.18
CA GLN A 705 -9.48 -37.37 -37.06
C GLN A 705 -10.71 -37.60 -37.97
N GLU A 706 -10.84 -38.76 -38.64
CA GLU A 706 -11.99 -38.99 -39.56
C GLU A 706 -13.31 -39.24 -38.83
N SER A 707 -13.30 -40.11 -37.79
CA SER A 707 -14.52 -40.42 -37.00
C SER A 707 -15.01 -39.22 -36.20
N ILE A 708 -14.09 -38.50 -35.54
CA ILE A 708 -14.43 -37.34 -34.74
C ILE A 708 -14.83 -36.15 -35.61
N ALA A 709 -14.21 -35.94 -36.78
CA ALA A 709 -14.64 -34.91 -37.73
C ALA A 709 -16.09 -35.08 -38.15
N GLY A 710 -16.52 -36.29 -38.47
CA GLY A 710 -17.90 -36.61 -38.73
C GLY A 710 -18.82 -36.27 -37.55
N ARG A 711 -18.46 -36.67 -36.34
CA ARG A 711 -19.20 -36.38 -35.12
C ARG A 711 -19.29 -34.86 -34.83
N ILE A 712 -18.24 -34.07 -35.04
CA ILE A 712 -18.29 -32.61 -34.93
C ILE A 712 -19.29 -32.03 -35.91
N GLN A 713 -19.29 -32.50 -37.18
CA GLN A 713 -20.22 -32.03 -38.18
C GLN A 713 -21.68 -32.38 -37.84
N ASP A 714 -21.96 -33.60 -37.39
CA ASP A 714 -23.29 -34.04 -36.99
C ASP A 714 -23.79 -33.32 -35.76
N THR A 715 -22.97 -33.11 -34.78
CA THR A 715 -23.31 -32.31 -33.58
C THR A 715 -23.59 -30.85 -33.98
N ALA A 716 -22.74 -30.24 -34.82
CA ALA A 716 -22.98 -28.89 -35.35
C ALA A 716 -24.31 -28.81 -36.12
N ARG A 717 -24.61 -29.81 -36.98
CA ARG A 717 -25.93 -29.88 -37.66
C ARG A 717 -27.09 -29.98 -36.66
N GLY A 718 -26.93 -30.76 -35.60
CA GLY A 718 -27.92 -30.88 -34.54
C GLY A 718 -28.26 -29.55 -33.90
N TYR A 719 -27.24 -28.73 -33.59
CA TYR A 719 -27.44 -27.36 -33.08
C TYR A 719 -28.08 -26.46 -34.13
N ILE A 720 -27.57 -26.46 -35.38
CA ILE A 720 -28.01 -25.55 -36.44
C ILE A 720 -29.42 -25.85 -36.95
N GLN A 721 -29.80 -27.14 -37.05
CA GLN A 721 -31.06 -27.58 -37.63
C GLN A 721 -32.08 -28.00 -36.59
N GLY A 722 -31.72 -27.96 -35.32
CA GLY A 722 -32.52 -28.33 -34.17
C GLY A 722 -33.61 -27.32 -33.80
N THR A 723 -34.12 -27.48 -32.59
CA THR A 723 -35.11 -26.56 -31.99
C THR A 723 -34.50 -25.14 -31.78
N GLU A 724 -35.34 -24.16 -31.48
CA GLU A 724 -34.89 -22.79 -31.17
C GLU A 724 -33.92 -22.77 -30.02
N GLU A 725 -34.13 -23.55 -28.96
CA GLU A 725 -33.26 -23.72 -27.85
C GLU A 725 -31.89 -24.30 -28.24
N ALA A 726 -31.87 -25.31 -29.14
CA ALA A 726 -30.61 -25.84 -29.69
C ALA A 726 -29.87 -24.79 -30.52
N ARG A 727 -30.59 -24.01 -31.35
CA ARG A 727 -29.96 -22.95 -32.16
C ARG A 727 -29.30 -21.87 -31.31
N ALA A 728 -29.91 -21.50 -30.19
CA ALA A 728 -29.32 -20.54 -29.23
C ALA A 728 -27.98 -21.03 -28.71
N GLY A 729 -27.78 -22.35 -28.53
CA GLY A 729 -26.52 -22.96 -28.08
C GLY A 729 -25.45 -23.08 -29.18
N SER A 730 -25.79 -22.82 -30.44
CA SER A 730 -24.85 -23.06 -31.57
C SER A 730 -23.60 -22.21 -31.52
N ALA A 731 -23.68 -20.94 -31.12
CA ALA A 731 -22.55 -20.05 -31.01
C ALA A 731 -21.62 -20.44 -29.86
N ALA A 732 -22.17 -20.88 -28.72
CA ALA A 732 -21.40 -21.39 -27.60
C ALA A 732 -20.67 -22.70 -27.99
N PHE A 733 -21.30 -23.61 -28.72
CA PHE A 733 -20.66 -24.80 -29.25
C PHE A 733 -19.48 -24.46 -30.18
N LEU A 734 -19.66 -23.54 -31.14
CA LEU A 734 -18.60 -23.08 -32.01
C LEU A 734 -17.46 -22.42 -31.24
N ARG A 735 -17.77 -21.65 -30.22
CA ARG A 735 -16.78 -21.04 -29.34
C ARG A 735 -15.91 -22.09 -28.66
N GLY A 736 -16.51 -23.11 -28.07
CA GLY A 736 -15.76 -24.20 -27.44
C GLY A 736 -14.89 -24.97 -28.43
N LEU A 737 -15.43 -25.30 -29.61
CA LEU A 737 -14.70 -26.00 -30.66
C LEU A 737 -13.46 -25.19 -31.15
N PHE A 738 -13.63 -23.90 -31.41
CA PHE A 738 -12.53 -23.08 -31.91
C PHE A 738 -11.50 -22.75 -30.82
N PHE A 739 -11.92 -22.75 -29.57
CA PHE A 739 -11.02 -22.62 -28.44
C PHE A 739 -9.96 -23.74 -28.38
N THR A 740 -10.33 -24.97 -28.80
CA THR A 740 -9.45 -26.14 -28.69
C THR A 740 -8.96 -26.67 -30.03
N ALA A 741 -9.72 -26.49 -31.11
CA ALA A 741 -9.44 -26.99 -32.46
C ALA A 741 -9.81 -26.00 -33.54
N ARG A 742 -9.27 -24.79 -33.52
CA ARG A 742 -9.55 -23.73 -34.51
C ARG A 742 -9.17 -24.11 -35.95
N ASP A 743 -8.16 -24.96 -36.11
CA ASP A 743 -7.71 -25.48 -37.40
C ASP A 743 -8.74 -26.37 -38.12
N PHE A 744 -9.72 -26.93 -37.41
CA PHE A 744 -10.78 -27.73 -37.95
C PHE A 744 -11.56 -27.00 -39.06
N VAL A 745 -11.76 -25.68 -38.92
CA VAL A 745 -12.42 -24.83 -39.94
C VAL A 745 -11.69 -24.86 -41.29
N PHE A 746 -10.36 -25.07 -41.28
CA PHE A 746 -9.54 -25.06 -42.47
C PHE A 746 -9.43 -26.45 -43.12
N VAL A 747 -9.61 -27.50 -42.37
CA VAL A 747 -9.57 -28.90 -42.86
C VAL A 747 -10.91 -29.32 -43.47
N SER A 748 -12.03 -28.98 -42.79
CA SER A 748 -13.36 -29.32 -43.31
C SER A 748 -13.91 -28.22 -44.22
N ARG A 749 -13.99 -28.49 -45.53
CA ARG A 749 -14.57 -27.55 -46.50
C ARG A 749 -16.05 -27.27 -46.30
N GLU A 750 -16.82 -28.27 -45.82
CA GLU A 750 -18.28 -28.20 -45.62
C GLU A 750 -18.65 -27.40 -44.35
N PHE A 751 -17.75 -27.29 -43.41
CA PHE A 751 -18.04 -26.69 -42.10
C PHE A 751 -18.37 -25.20 -42.17
N ILE A 752 -17.67 -24.45 -43.03
CA ILE A 752 -17.98 -23.03 -43.29
C ILE A 752 -19.39 -22.90 -43.92
N GLY A 753 -19.77 -23.81 -44.83
CA GLY A 753 -21.11 -23.84 -45.39
C GLY A 753 -22.21 -24.14 -44.37
N LEU A 754 -21.90 -24.95 -43.32
CA LEU A 754 -22.80 -25.19 -42.22
C LEU A 754 -23.02 -23.91 -41.35
N ILE A 755 -21.96 -23.18 -41.08
CA ILE A 755 -22.02 -21.89 -40.32
C ILE A 755 -22.80 -20.86 -41.14
N ASP A 756 -22.52 -20.74 -42.43
CA ASP A 756 -23.23 -19.84 -43.34
C ASP A 756 -24.72 -20.16 -43.38
N GLY A 757 -25.07 -21.46 -43.50
CA GLY A 757 -26.44 -21.93 -43.45
C GLY A 757 -27.17 -21.69 -42.12
N LEU A 758 -26.43 -21.66 -40.97
CA LEU A 758 -26.97 -21.22 -39.69
C LEU A 758 -27.38 -19.74 -39.78
N LEU A 759 -26.41 -18.89 -40.14
CA LEU A 759 -26.61 -17.43 -40.19
C LEU A 759 -27.78 -17.03 -41.12
N ALA A 760 -27.95 -17.75 -42.26
CA ALA A 760 -29.02 -17.51 -43.19
C ALA A 760 -30.43 -17.89 -42.67
N ARG A 761 -30.54 -18.68 -41.61
CA ARG A 761 -31.79 -19.15 -41.01
C ARG A 761 -32.25 -18.39 -39.76
N LEU A 762 -31.36 -17.62 -39.16
CA LEU A 762 -31.67 -16.86 -37.95
C LEU A 762 -32.54 -15.66 -38.24
N SER A 763 -33.51 -15.39 -37.38
CA SER A 763 -34.14 -14.07 -37.36
C SER A 763 -33.18 -13.00 -36.88
N PRO A 764 -33.45 -11.70 -37.15
CA PRO A 764 -32.60 -10.62 -36.62
C PRO A 764 -32.42 -10.67 -35.11
N GLU A 765 -33.48 -11.02 -34.36
CA GLU A 765 -33.48 -11.13 -32.89
C GLU A 765 -32.58 -12.30 -32.44
N GLU A 766 -32.75 -13.49 -33.03
CA GLU A 766 -31.92 -14.66 -32.73
C GLU A 766 -30.45 -14.37 -33.05
N PHE A 767 -30.17 -13.73 -34.19
CA PHE A 767 -28.79 -13.34 -34.57
C PHE A 767 -28.17 -12.41 -33.54
N MET A 768 -28.91 -11.38 -33.09
CA MET A 768 -28.44 -10.45 -32.07
C MET A 768 -28.18 -11.16 -30.73
N GLY A 769 -29.01 -12.16 -30.38
CA GLY A 769 -28.82 -12.97 -29.16
C GLY A 769 -27.51 -13.77 -29.17
N ILE A 770 -27.15 -14.39 -30.32
CA ILE A 770 -25.93 -15.24 -30.40
C ILE A 770 -24.68 -14.48 -30.82
N LEU A 771 -24.80 -13.24 -31.30
CA LEU A 771 -23.69 -12.44 -31.85
C LEU A 771 -22.51 -12.25 -30.85
N PRO A 772 -22.70 -12.00 -29.54
CA PRO A 772 -21.59 -11.89 -28.58
C PRO A 772 -20.76 -13.16 -28.54
N GLN A 773 -21.39 -14.33 -28.47
CA GLN A 773 -20.70 -15.62 -28.42
C GLN A 773 -20.00 -15.94 -29.76
N LEU A 774 -20.61 -15.60 -30.89
CA LEU A 774 -19.95 -15.72 -32.20
C LEU A 774 -18.72 -14.84 -32.32
N ARG A 775 -18.79 -13.60 -31.88
CA ARG A 775 -17.61 -12.69 -31.85
C ARG A 775 -16.48 -13.27 -31.02
N LEU A 776 -16.78 -13.82 -29.84
CA LEU A 776 -15.82 -14.50 -29.00
C LEU A 776 -15.24 -15.73 -29.70
N ALA A 777 -16.07 -16.55 -30.35
CA ALA A 777 -15.62 -17.72 -31.11
C ALA A 777 -14.60 -17.34 -32.22
N PHE A 778 -14.87 -16.28 -32.97
CA PHE A 778 -13.98 -15.81 -34.03
C PHE A 778 -12.77 -15.01 -33.52
N SER A 779 -12.75 -14.54 -32.27
CA SER A 779 -11.58 -13.87 -31.68
C SER A 779 -10.36 -14.80 -31.48
N TYR A 780 -10.56 -16.11 -31.53
CA TYR A 780 -9.47 -17.10 -31.45
C TYR A 780 -8.64 -17.20 -32.73
N PHE A 781 -9.12 -16.63 -33.85
CA PHE A 781 -8.41 -16.64 -35.13
C PHE A 781 -7.50 -15.42 -35.27
N THR A 782 -6.35 -15.66 -35.90
CA THR A 782 -5.46 -14.55 -36.30
C THR A 782 -6.09 -13.74 -37.44
N PRO A 783 -5.69 -12.49 -37.69
CA PRO A 783 -6.19 -11.70 -38.82
C PRO A 783 -6.07 -12.43 -40.16
N MET A 784 -4.96 -13.13 -40.39
CA MET A 784 -4.76 -13.90 -41.64
C MET A 784 -5.72 -15.10 -41.75
N GLU A 785 -6.00 -15.78 -40.63
CA GLU A 785 -6.98 -16.89 -40.62
C GLU A 785 -8.39 -16.38 -40.84
N THR A 786 -8.74 -15.23 -40.25
CA THR A 786 -10.04 -14.57 -40.47
C THR A 786 -10.24 -14.17 -41.92
N ASP A 787 -9.20 -13.63 -42.59
CA ASP A 787 -9.24 -13.32 -44.02
C ASP A 787 -9.47 -14.57 -44.88
N ARG A 788 -8.84 -15.70 -44.51
CA ARG A 788 -9.07 -16.98 -45.22
C ARG A 788 -10.49 -17.49 -45.04
N ILE A 789 -11.06 -17.38 -43.85
CA ILE A 789 -12.46 -17.77 -43.59
C ILE A 789 -13.41 -16.88 -44.37
N ALA A 790 -13.19 -15.55 -44.36
CA ALA A 790 -13.98 -14.59 -45.10
C ALA A 790 -13.92 -14.86 -46.63
N GLY A 791 -12.73 -15.18 -47.17
CA GLY A 791 -12.55 -15.55 -48.56
C GLY A 791 -13.30 -16.83 -48.95
N ARG A 792 -13.35 -17.83 -48.09
CA ARG A 792 -14.12 -19.06 -48.31
C ARG A 792 -15.64 -18.81 -48.23
N ALA A 793 -16.09 -18.02 -47.26
CA ALA A 793 -17.51 -17.65 -47.13
C ALA A 793 -17.96 -16.84 -48.35
N ALA A 794 -17.16 -15.89 -48.82
CA ALA A 794 -17.42 -15.13 -50.07
C ALA A 794 -17.61 -16.05 -51.29
N GLY A 795 -16.77 -17.10 -51.40
CA GLY A 795 -16.87 -18.07 -52.48
C GLY A 795 -18.16 -18.85 -52.49
N LEU A 796 -18.83 -19.06 -51.36
CA LEU A 796 -20.16 -19.71 -51.28
C LEU A 796 -21.27 -18.87 -51.91
N HIS A 797 -21.09 -17.54 -51.91
CA HIS A 797 -22.05 -16.58 -52.49
C HIS A 797 -21.59 -15.99 -53.82
N GLY A 798 -20.57 -16.59 -54.49
CA GLY A 798 -20.09 -16.14 -55.80
C GLY A 798 -19.46 -14.74 -55.76
N ALA A 799 -19.07 -14.22 -54.57
CA ALA A 799 -18.46 -12.93 -54.41
C ALA A 799 -16.92 -13.06 -54.21
N ALA A 800 -16.14 -12.05 -54.65
CA ALA A 800 -14.72 -12.01 -54.34
C ALA A 800 -14.54 -11.53 -52.89
N GLY A 801 -13.64 -12.19 -52.13
CA GLY A 801 -13.41 -11.85 -50.70
C GLY A 801 -13.08 -10.38 -50.42
N LYS A 802 -12.50 -9.71 -51.41
CA LYS A 802 -12.23 -8.26 -51.35
C LYS A 802 -13.49 -7.38 -51.40
N ASP A 803 -14.62 -7.86 -51.91
CA ASP A 803 -15.87 -7.09 -52.00
C ASP A 803 -16.66 -7.13 -50.70
N ILE A 804 -16.47 -8.17 -49.88
CA ILE A 804 -17.07 -8.28 -48.55
C ILE A 804 -16.31 -7.41 -47.51
N LEU A 805 -15.00 -7.26 -47.70
CA LEU A 805 -14.13 -6.45 -46.86
C LEU A 805 -14.08 -4.96 -47.28
N ARG A 806 -14.88 -4.53 -48.28
CA ARG A 806 -15.03 -3.11 -48.58
C ARG A 806 -15.52 -2.40 -47.32
N ARG A 807 -14.60 -1.63 -46.70
CA ARG A 807 -14.94 -0.70 -45.63
C ARG A 807 -16.02 0.24 -46.17
N ARG A 808 -17.26 0.02 -45.75
CA ARG A 808 -18.32 1.01 -45.89
C ARG A 808 -17.78 2.31 -45.30
N ALA A 809 -17.80 3.41 -46.04
CA ALA A 809 -17.44 4.70 -45.49
C ALA A 809 -18.39 4.95 -44.31
N VAL A 810 -17.84 5.00 -43.11
CA VAL A 810 -18.61 5.28 -41.87
C VAL A 810 -19.05 6.74 -41.99
N SER A 811 -20.36 6.99 -41.85
CA SER A 811 -20.87 8.36 -41.85
C SER A 811 -20.37 9.10 -40.60
N PRO A 812 -20.27 10.44 -40.63
CA PRO A 812 -19.91 11.21 -39.42
C PRO A 812 -20.84 10.92 -38.23
N GLU A 813 -22.10 10.59 -38.47
CA GLU A 813 -23.10 10.25 -37.46
C GLU A 813 -22.81 8.87 -36.86
N GLU A 814 -22.50 7.86 -37.66
CA GLU A 814 -22.10 6.53 -37.24
C GLU A 814 -20.78 6.57 -36.46
N TYR A 815 -19.84 7.44 -36.87
CA TYR A 815 -18.59 7.63 -36.14
C TYR A 815 -18.81 8.28 -34.77
N ALA A 816 -19.66 9.33 -34.69
CA ALA A 816 -20.03 9.96 -33.43
C ALA A 816 -20.78 9.01 -32.51
N TYR A 817 -21.67 8.14 -33.07
CA TYR A 817 -22.33 7.09 -32.29
C TYR A 817 -21.32 6.06 -31.75
N GLY A 818 -20.34 5.66 -32.56
CA GLY A 818 -19.26 4.77 -32.13
C GLY A 818 -18.43 5.36 -30.98
N GLN A 819 -18.07 6.63 -31.07
CA GLN A 819 -17.36 7.33 -29.99
C GLN A 819 -18.20 7.45 -28.72
N ALA A 820 -19.50 7.71 -28.84
CA ALA A 820 -20.40 7.76 -27.68
C ALA A 820 -20.55 6.40 -27.01
N LEU A 821 -20.57 5.31 -27.79
CA LEU A 821 -20.60 3.94 -27.30
C LEU A 821 -19.30 3.56 -26.60
N ASP A 822 -18.15 3.91 -27.17
CA ASP A 822 -16.84 3.68 -26.53
C ASP A 822 -16.73 4.44 -25.20
N ALA A 823 -17.18 5.70 -25.17
CA ALA A 823 -17.23 6.49 -23.94
C ALA A 823 -18.22 5.93 -22.89
N TYR A 824 -19.31 5.33 -23.34
CA TYR A 824 -20.28 4.63 -22.48
C TYR A 824 -19.67 3.37 -21.86
N ILE A 825 -19.03 2.53 -22.69
CA ILE A 825 -18.37 1.30 -22.27
C ILE A 825 -17.22 1.61 -21.28
N GLU A 826 -16.41 2.63 -21.57
CA GLU A 826 -15.30 3.01 -20.69
C GLU A 826 -15.78 3.50 -19.31
N ARG A 827 -16.85 4.29 -19.27
CA ARG A 827 -17.48 4.71 -17.99
C ARG A 827 -18.02 3.53 -17.18
N HIS A 828 -18.63 2.53 -17.84
CA HIS A 828 -19.17 1.34 -17.14
C HIS A 828 -18.06 0.36 -16.76
N ARG A 829 -16.95 0.32 -17.51
CA ARG A 829 -15.76 -0.44 -17.14
C ARG A 829 -15.09 0.14 -15.89
N GLN A 830 -15.00 1.47 -15.78
CA GLN A 830 -14.47 2.15 -14.60
C GLN A 830 -15.38 1.97 -13.39
N ALA A 831 -16.69 2.11 -13.55
CA ALA A 831 -17.67 1.86 -12.48
C ALA A 831 -17.70 0.38 -12.03
N GLY A 832 -17.47 -0.56 -12.94
CA GLY A 832 -17.32 -1.98 -12.62
C GLY A 832 -16.02 -2.30 -11.89
N MET A 833 -14.92 -1.60 -12.18
CA MET A 833 -13.65 -1.74 -11.45
C MET A 833 -13.74 -1.13 -10.04
N GLU A 834 -14.41 0.00 -9.86
CA GLU A 834 -14.65 0.59 -8.53
C GLU A 834 -15.51 -0.33 -7.64
N SER A 835 -16.49 -1.02 -8.20
CA SER A 835 -17.31 -2.00 -7.44
C SER A 835 -16.54 -3.30 -7.10
N TRP A 836 -15.46 -3.61 -7.81
CA TRP A 836 -14.59 -4.76 -7.50
C TRP A 836 -13.55 -4.41 -6.44
N GLU A 837 -13.08 -3.16 -6.39
CA GLU A 837 -12.16 -2.69 -5.34
C GLU A 837 -12.87 -2.49 -3.99
N GLU A 838 -14.16 -2.15 -3.99
CA GLU A 838 -14.98 -2.10 -2.76
C GLU A 838 -15.40 -3.49 -2.25
N GLY A 839 -15.41 -4.52 -3.10
CA GLY A 839 -15.73 -5.92 -2.74
C GLY A 839 -14.57 -6.71 -2.13
N GLU A 840 -13.32 -6.27 -2.29
CA GLU A 840 -12.13 -6.95 -1.72
C GLU A 840 -11.67 -6.32 -0.38
N SER A 841 -12.30 -5.26 0.09
CA SER A 841 -12.04 -4.62 1.38
C SER A 841 -13.11 -4.89 2.44
N GLY A 842 -13.98 -5.86 2.24
CA GLY A 842 -14.96 -6.35 3.20
C GLY A 842 -14.51 -7.60 3.96
#